data_f0af55c0124f31fc16695556bbb981e7
#
_entry.id   f0af55c0124f31fc16695556bbb981e7
#
_cell.length_a   1.000
_cell.length_b   1.000
_cell.length_c   1.000
_cell.angle_alpha   90.00
_cell.angle_beta   90.00
_cell.angle_gamma   90.00
#
_symmetry.space_group_name_H-M   'P 1'
#
loop_
_entity.id
_entity.type
_entity.pdbx_description
1 polymer ?
#
loop_
_entity_poly.entity_id
_entity_poly.type
_entity_poly.pdbx_seq_one_letter_code
_entity_poly.pdbx_strand_id
1 'polypeptide(L)'
;MRPVSAPPPPPSPARRRVLSKGTPVTTTPDSASRPRTSEPGAEHRTRFFDHRIPSLYAGRYRIDNRQTLKDVGGQDRVIDATPQPFDVVQPRFSFDPTGINAQFPVPDAVGTYSQTLPHINLDAPGLPWNRPLGPGQPAAVPWMALLVFREDELPEDQDAVGLVKAGTVRELLDGAHGHGAVPVIAPESMRPDEYDEQCATVLVPGALFDAVKPLPGEMGYLAHLREGGRPDATRAGDAPEPDEGELNAVLVANRFPAAAGGRHVVHLVSLEGHDRYLTSPAPAEGVRLVSLASWSFTTEPDSGVGFGDLAQRLATTDGTTPRPADELRLRVPAAGPASSAGPQKEALDRMAGGAVALPQRLESGERTFAFYRGPLTAQPAQELPEPSATRLDSPGEALIYLQQYGVFDTAYAAAFTAGRTLALADAEFRSALLAFRSAARSAARRLASHPELAARAATALTARHLTAPLAFEAFDRLLADGDTRSGNARLVQALDQAGPQVRAGRRRTAARTRRTIGDARAVLAQPGVASLLTQAAPDDFTKVTAWLDALRRLELLSLSHLVPDPSALPAESIRFAYIDTDWARAAVDGALSIGVGHTLDADLNALATGGGPVPKCAVLINSSLVPNWPNTIATAYQGSDAVEPVRDTVFGTEIRLLLYPEVIDRFELAEPPRGLCFGLSDIGTIELRQITGDRIGHPMGEFPPPPPADDSRFRRFLRPGDRDVLNVDGTGDALVPALSTAHGLTEGRRISSAQFALQMIDAPQAQTFSRP
;
A
#
# COMPACT_ATOMS: atom_id res chain seq x y z
N MET A 1 -4.87 -23.52 52.42
CA MET A 1 -4.84 -23.47 50.95
C MET A 1 -3.53 -22.83 50.49
N ARG A 2 -2.65 -23.61 49.92
CA ARG A 2 -1.33 -23.15 49.41
C ARG A 2 -1.45 -22.67 47.97
N PRO A 3 -0.74 -21.64 47.52
CA PRO A 3 -0.76 -21.20 46.13
C PRO A 3 0.12 -22.12 45.26
N VAL A 4 -0.37 -22.41 44.05
CA VAL A 4 0.28 -23.20 43.00
C VAL A 4 1.34 -22.33 42.31
N SER A 5 2.55 -22.86 42.17
CA SER A 5 3.70 -22.26 41.56
C SER A 5 3.59 -22.24 40.01
N ALA A 6 4.02 -21.15 39.40
CA ALA A 6 4.10 -20.95 37.95
C ALA A 6 5.24 -21.76 37.33
N PRO A 7 5.14 -22.16 36.04
CA PRO A 7 6.17 -22.91 35.33
C PRO A 7 7.35 -22.01 34.92
N PRO A 8 8.55 -22.61 34.73
CA PRO A 8 9.77 -21.85 34.38
C PRO A 8 9.79 -21.43 32.90
N PRO A 9 10.56 -20.38 32.55
CA PRO A 9 10.68 -19.86 31.20
C PRO A 9 11.57 -20.76 30.32
N PRO A 10 11.39 -20.74 28.98
CA PRO A 10 12.18 -21.53 28.04
C PRO A 10 13.61 -21.00 27.87
N PRO A 11 14.58 -21.88 27.50
CA PRO A 11 15.99 -21.54 27.41
C PRO A 11 16.30 -20.71 26.15
N SER A 12 17.22 -19.74 26.33
CA SER A 12 17.78 -18.87 25.28
C SER A 12 18.62 -19.66 24.28
N PRO A 13 18.63 -19.30 22.99
CA PRO A 13 19.47 -19.95 21.98
C PRO A 13 20.95 -19.49 22.09
N ALA A 14 21.83 -20.49 22.01
CA ALA A 14 23.27 -20.38 22.10
C ALA A 14 23.88 -19.56 20.94
N ARG A 15 24.75 -18.61 21.28
CA ARG A 15 25.59 -17.86 20.36
C ARG A 15 26.65 -18.79 19.74
N ARG A 16 26.61 -18.95 18.41
CA ARG A 16 27.74 -19.53 17.64
C ARG A 16 28.78 -18.41 17.37
N ARG A 17 29.97 -18.58 17.92
CA ARG A 17 31.18 -17.84 17.52
C ARG A 17 31.67 -18.40 16.17
N VAL A 18 31.81 -17.52 15.20
CA VAL A 18 32.66 -17.76 14.03
C VAL A 18 33.77 -16.73 14.01
N LEU A 19 34.99 -17.20 14.15
CA LEU A 19 36.22 -16.44 13.94
C LEU A 19 36.54 -16.48 12.44
N SER A 20 36.73 -15.33 11.81
CA SER A 20 37.62 -15.21 10.66
C SER A 20 38.21 -13.81 10.61
N LYS A 21 39.54 -13.78 10.58
CA LYS A 21 40.37 -12.59 10.35
C LYS A 21 40.26 -12.21 8.87
N GLY A 22 40.04 -10.93 8.60
CA GLY A 22 40.16 -10.33 7.27
C GLY A 22 40.55 -8.86 7.43
N THR A 23 41.64 -8.50 6.80
CA THR A 23 42.33 -7.20 6.73
C THR A 23 41.41 -6.04 6.34
N PRO A 24 41.59 -4.82 6.89
CA PRO A 24 40.76 -3.67 6.53
C PRO A 24 41.26 -3.05 5.21
N VAL A 25 40.33 -2.96 4.26
CA VAL A 25 40.49 -2.10 3.07
C VAL A 25 39.77 -0.78 3.36
N THR A 26 40.55 0.28 3.41
CA THR A 26 40.11 1.68 3.46
C THR A 26 39.41 2.02 2.15
N THR A 27 38.12 2.35 2.21
CA THR A 27 37.44 3.07 1.14
C THR A 27 36.88 4.38 1.69
N THR A 28 37.32 5.48 1.11
CA THR A 28 36.82 6.84 1.22
C THR A 28 35.32 6.89 0.95
N PRO A 29 34.52 7.65 1.69
CA PRO A 29 33.14 7.91 1.33
C PRO A 29 33.10 9.01 0.28
N ASP A 30 32.73 8.64 -0.93
CA ASP A 30 32.45 9.58 -2.00
C ASP A 30 30.92 9.76 -2.12
N SER A 31 30.57 11.04 -2.23
CA SER A 31 29.36 11.62 -2.80
C SER A 31 27.98 11.23 -2.23
N ALA A 32 27.35 12.29 -1.73
CA ALA A 32 25.92 12.43 -1.51
C ALA A 32 25.06 11.71 -2.58
N SER A 33 24.37 10.67 -2.16
CA SER A 33 23.28 10.07 -2.94
C SER A 33 22.12 11.08 -3.05
N ARG A 34 21.97 11.66 -4.24
CA ARG A 34 20.71 12.26 -4.68
C ARG A 34 19.61 11.20 -4.54
N PRO A 35 18.39 11.55 -4.11
CA PRO A 35 17.27 10.64 -4.23
C PRO A 35 17.12 10.28 -5.71
N ARG A 36 17.20 8.99 -6.01
CA ARG A 36 16.85 8.47 -7.32
C ARG A 36 15.37 8.76 -7.53
N THR A 37 15.07 9.66 -8.43
CA THR A 37 13.78 9.66 -9.12
C THR A 37 13.64 8.29 -9.74
N SER A 38 12.66 7.50 -9.26
CA SER A 38 12.24 6.30 -9.95
C SER A 38 11.79 6.73 -11.35
N GLU A 39 12.51 6.29 -12.37
CA GLU A 39 11.98 6.29 -13.73
C GLU A 39 10.60 5.60 -13.72
N PRO A 40 9.65 6.03 -14.55
CA PRO A 40 8.35 5.39 -14.63
C PRO A 40 8.58 3.90 -14.84
N GLY A 41 8.08 3.08 -13.89
CA GLY A 41 8.49 1.70 -13.66
C GLY A 41 8.52 0.87 -14.92
N ALA A 42 9.53 0.01 -15.02
CA ALA A 42 9.52 -1.10 -15.95
C ALA A 42 8.16 -1.80 -15.80
N GLU A 43 7.34 -1.76 -16.86
CA GLU A 43 6.03 -2.41 -16.87
C GLU A 43 6.24 -3.88 -16.53
N HIS A 44 5.74 -4.31 -15.37
CA HIS A 44 5.70 -5.72 -15.01
C HIS A 44 4.76 -6.42 -15.96
N ARG A 45 5.30 -7.07 -16.98
CA ARG A 45 4.52 -7.82 -17.95
C ARG A 45 4.36 -9.25 -17.46
N THR A 46 3.14 -9.60 -17.06
CA THR A 46 2.76 -10.99 -16.82
C THR A 46 2.30 -11.62 -18.12
N ARG A 47 2.84 -12.79 -18.46
CA ARG A 47 2.41 -13.54 -19.64
C ARG A 47 1.58 -14.74 -19.24
N PHE A 48 0.57 -15.06 -20.03
CA PHE A 48 -0.30 -16.22 -19.86
C PHE A 48 -0.14 -17.16 -21.05
N PHE A 49 -0.11 -18.46 -20.76
CA PHE A 49 -0.06 -19.51 -21.76
C PHE A 49 -1.13 -20.56 -21.48
N ASP A 50 -1.61 -21.22 -22.53
CA ASP A 50 -2.75 -22.13 -22.43
C ASP A 50 -2.41 -23.38 -21.60
N HIS A 51 -1.33 -24.07 -21.93
CA HIS A 51 -0.92 -25.32 -21.28
C HIS A 51 0.52 -25.69 -21.65
N ARG A 52 1.09 -26.63 -20.92
CA ARG A 52 2.41 -27.21 -21.22
C ARG A 52 2.32 -28.72 -21.30
N ILE A 53 2.23 -29.26 -22.52
CA ILE A 53 2.25 -30.70 -22.73
C ILE A 53 3.70 -31.18 -22.67
N PRO A 54 4.04 -32.15 -21.81
CA PRO A 54 5.39 -32.69 -21.74
C PRO A 54 5.72 -33.54 -22.97
N SER A 55 7.00 -33.64 -23.30
CA SER A 55 7.46 -34.51 -24.40
C SER A 55 7.18 -35.96 -24.14
N LEU A 56 7.20 -36.38 -22.85
CA LEU A 56 6.81 -37.69 -22.38
C LEU A 56 5.94 -37.51 -21.13
N TYR A 57 4.81 -38.20 -21.09
CA TYR A 57 3.95 -38.29 -19.92
C TYR A 57 4.62 -39.07 -18.78
N ALA A 58 4.16 -38.88 -17.57
CA ALA A 58 4.52 -39.73 -16.47
C ALA A 58 4.06 -41.20 -16.77
N GLY A 59 4.93 -42.18 -16.58
CA GLY A 59 4.62 -43.55 -16.86
C GLY A 59 5.85 -44.39 -17.19
N ARG A 60 5.60 -45.64 -17.58
CA ARG A 60 6.63 -46.63 -17.90
C ARG A 60 6.85 -46.69 -19.39
N TYR A 61 8.08 -46.64 -19.81
CA TYR A 61 8.52 -46.67 -21.19
C TYR A 61 9.53 -47.76 -21.44
N ARG A 62 9.66 -48.15 -22.70
CA ARG A 62 10.63 -49.15 -23.14
C ARG A 62 11.28 -48.69 -24.44
N ILE A 63 12.58 -48.65 -24.46
CA ILE A 63 13.35 -48.42 -25.68
C ILE A 63 13.68 -49.77 -26.30
N ASP A 64 13.05 -50.04 -27.43
CA ASP A 64 13.36 -51.23 -28.25
C ASP A 64 14.40 -50.82 -29.30
N ASN A 65 15.59 -51.37 -29.19
CA ASN A 65 16.70 -51.09 -30.08
C ASN A 65 16.90 -52.28 -31.01
N ARG A 66 16.83 -52.06 -32.32
CA ARG A 66 17.07 -53.07 -33.34
C ARG A 66 18.25 -52.65 -34.21
N GLN A 67 19.33 -53.41 -34.12
CA GLN A 67 20.51 -53.17 -34.93
C GLN A 67 20.60 -54.21 -36.06
N THR A 68 20.83 -53.75 -37.26
CA THR A 68 21.04 -54.66 -38.42
C THR A 68 22.44 -54.41 -38.95
N LEU A 69 23.28 -55.39 -38.83
CA LEU A 69 24.59 -55.44 -39.53
C LEU A 69 24.33 -55.86 -40.94
N LYS A 70 24.67 -55.00 -41.90
CA LYS A 70 24.52 -55.25 -43.32
C LYS A 70 25.74 -55.99 -43.85
N ASP A 71 25.47 -56.94 -44.75
CA ASP A 71 26.43 -57.67 -45.53
C ASP A 71 27.54 -58.39 -44.74
N VAL A 72 27.17 -59.00 -43.61
CA VAL A 72 28.08 -59.87 -42.86
C VAL A 72 28.05 -61.29 -43.45
N GLY A 73 29.01 -61.59 -44.29
CA GLY A 73 29.09 -62.89 -44.97
C GLY A 73 28.03 -63.13 -46.05
N GLY A 74 27.57 -62.04 -46.73
CA GLY A 74 26.57 -62.08 -47.80
C GLY A 74 25.11 -62.05 -47.34
N GLN A 75 24.87 -61.83 -46.04
CA GLN A 75 23.52 -61.73 -45.44
C GLN A 75 23.46 -60.63 -44.38
N ASP A 76 22.31 -59.95 -44.28
CA ASP A 76 22.02 -59.04 -43.20
C ASP A 76 21.79 -59.80 -41.90
N ARG A 77 22.53 -59.44 -40.85
CA ARG A 77 22.38 -60.06 -39.52
C ARG A 77 21.72 -59.08 -38.56
N VAL A 78 20.54 -59.42 -38.05
CA VAL A 78 19.85 -58.68 -37.01
C VAL A 78 20.47 -59.06 -35.66
N ILE A 79 20.82 -58.05 -34.88
CA ILE A 79 21.21 -58.19 -33.49
C ILE A 79 20.01 -57.76 -32.67
N ASP A 80 19.43 -58.71 -31.94
CA ASP A 80 18.37 -58.40 -30.98
C ASP A 80 18.98 -57.74 -29.74
N ALA A 81 18.73 -56.48 -29.59
CA ALA A 81 19.13 -55.75 -28.38
C ALA A 81 18.13 -55.99 -27.25
N THR A 82 18.61 -56.08 -26.03
CA THR A 82 17.77 -56.20 -24.86
C THR A 82 16.98 -54.87 -24.70
N PRO A 83 15.66 -54.94 -24.59
CA PRO A 83 14.84 -53.75 -24.32
C PRO A 83 15.27 -53.04 -23.05
N GLN A 84 15.38 -51.73 -23.06
CA GLN A 84 15.70 -50.92 -21.90
C GLN A 84 14.43 -50.22 -21.35
N PRO A 85 13.88 -50.66 -20.23
CA PRO A 85 12.80 -49.96 -19.56
C PRO A 85 13.33 -48.72 -18.85
N PHE A 86 12.53 -47.66 -18.84
CA PHE A 86 12.75 -46.47 -18.00
C PHE A 86 11.41 -45.89 -17.56
N ASP A 87 11.40 -45.22 -16.43
CA ASP A 87 10.22 -44.60 -15.85
C ASP A 87 10.37 -43.06 -15.86
N VAL A 88 9.31 -42.36 -16.30
CA VAL A 88 9.16 -40.91 -16.10
C VAL A 88 8.35 -40.73 -14.83
N VAL A 89 9.01 -40.31 -13.77
CA VAL A 89 8.42 -40.19 -12.43
C VAL A 89 7.95 -38.78 -12.19
N GLN A 90 6.70 -38.64 -11.78
CA GLN A 90 6.06 -37.36 -11.43
C GLN A 90 5.06 -37.59 -10.27
N PRO A 91 4.74 -36.58 -9.44
CA PRO A 91 3.71 -36.71 -8.41
C PRO A 91 2.39 -37.25 -8.96
N ARG A 92 1.73 -38.13 -8.19
CA ARG A 92 0.46 -38.77 -8.59
C ARG A 92 -0.54 -38.85 -7.44
N PHE A 93 -0.12 -39.44 -6.32
CA PHE A 93 -0.97 -39.68 -5.14
C PHE A 93 -0.65 -38.77 -3.97
N SER A 94 0.48 -38.12 -4.01
CA SER A 94 0.92 -37.11 -3.05
C SER A 94 1.60 -35.93 -3.77
N PHE A 95 1.61 -34.76 -3.15
CA PHE A 95 2.27 -33.58 -3.66
C PHE A 95 3.04 -32.90 -2.51
N ASP A 96 4.28 -32.49 -2.78
CA ASP A 96 5.10 -31.80 -1.80
C ASP A 96 4.56 -30.37 -1.61
N PRO A 97 4.16 -29.96 -0.40
CA PRO A 97 3.69 -28.60 -0.14
C PRO A 97 4.67 -27.49 -0.53
N THR A 98 5.98 -27.79 -0.60
CA THR A 98 7.00 -26.81 -1.04
C THR A 98 6.85 -26.42 -2.51
N GLY A 99 6.16 -27.22 -3.32
CA GLY A 99 5.82 -26.89 -4.69
C GLY A 99 4.59 -25.97 -4.85
N ILE A 100 4.02 -25.46 -3.75
CA ILE A 100 2.92 -24.51 -3.76
C ILE A 100 3.48 -23.12 -3.53
N ASN A 101 3.44 -22.28 -4.57
CA ASN A 101 3.89 -20.90 -4.48
C ASN A 101 2.88 -20.00 -3.79
N ALA A 102 1.59 -20.19 -4.07
CA ALA A 102 0.51 -19.40 -3.48
C ALA A 102 -0.83 -20.13 -3.53
N GLN A 103 -1.67 -19.82 -2.54
CA GLN A 103 -3.08 -20.24 -2.45
C GLN A 103 -3.91 -19.00 -2.19
N PHE A 104 -5.02 -18.83 -2.89
CA PHE A 104 -5.94 -17.72 -2.66
C PHE A 104 -7.39 -18.21 -2.65
N PRO A 105 -8.23 -17.78 -1.69
CA PRO A 105 -7.86 -17.02 -0.50
C PRO A 105 -6.75 -17.68 0.31
N VAL A 106 -5.95 -16.87 1.04
CA VAL A 106 -4.84 -17.40 1.84
C VAL A 106 -5.39 -18.35 2.91
N PRO A 107 -4.69 -19.46 3.26
CA PRO A 107 -5.12 -20.36 4.33
C PRO A 107 -5.48 -19.61 5.62
N ASP A 108 -6.62 -19.99 6.21
CA ASP A 108 -7.20 -19.38 7.42
C ASP A 108 -7.58 -17.90 7.32
N ALA A 109 -7.57 -17.30 6.11
CA ALA A 109 -8.00 -15.94 5.91
C ALA A 109 -9.51 -15.77 6.18
N VAL A 110 -9.87 -14.58 6.69
CA VAL A 110 -11.25 -14.14 6.88
C VAL A 110 -11.46 -12.86 6.07
N GLY A 111 -12.51 -12.80 5.25
CA GLY A 111 -12.81 -11.63 4.41
C GLY A 111 -13.98 -11.87 3.46
N THR A 112 -14.26 -10.90 2.61
CA THR A 112 -15.33 -10.97 1.60
C THR A 112 -14.82 -11.65 0.33
N TYR A 113 -15.05 -12.96 0.18
CA TYR A 113 -14.57 -13.75 -0.96
C TYR A 113 -15.70 -14.29 -1.85
N SER A 114 -16.94 -13.83 -1.66
CA SER A 114 -18.12 -14.35 -2.37
C SER A 114 -18.04 -14.22 -3.89
N GLN A 115 -17.23 -13.28 -4.39
CA GLN A 115 -17.04 -13.04 -5.82
C GLN A 115 -15.66 -13.49 -6.32
N THR A 116 -14.87 -14.14 -5.48
CA THR A 116 -13.52 -14.62 -5.81
C THR A 116 -13.53 -16.12 -6.12
N LEU A 117 -12.91 -16.52 -7.21
CA LEU A 117 -12.65 -17.93 -7.50
C LEU A 117 -11.36 -18.38 -6.82
N PRO A 118 -11.41 -19.33 -5.87
CA PRO A 118 -10.20 -19.88 -5.26
C PRO A 118 -9.24 -20.43 -6.31
N HIS A 119 -7.95 -20.21 -6.12
CA HIS A 119 -6.92 -20.67 -7.03
C HIS A 119 -5.62 -21.04 -6.32
N ILE A 120 -4.83 -21.87 -6.97
CA ILE A 120 -3.52 -22.32 -6.50
C ILE A 120 -2.47 -22.09 -7.59
N ASN A 121 -1.30 -21.65 -7.17
CA ASN A 121 -0.14 -21.45 -8.01
C ASN A 121 0.94 -22.47 -7.66
N LEU A 122 1.35 -23.29 -8.62
CA LEU A 122 2.30 -24.39 -8.49
C LEU A 122 3.61 -24.05 -9.20
N ASP A 123 4.75 -24.32 -8.58
CA ASP A 123 6.08 -24.11 -9.15
C ASP A 123 6.43 -25.06 -10.30
N ALA A 124 5.68 -26.18 -10.42
CA ALA A 124 5.86 -27.18 -11.47
C ALA A 124 4.95 -26.91 -12.69
N PRO A 125 5.42 -26.21 -13.73
CA PRO A 125 4.57 -25.71 -14.82
C PRO A 125 3.95 -26.82 -15.66
N GLY A 126 4.53 -28.01 -15.69
CA GLY A 126 3.99 -29.16 -16.44
C GLY A 126 3.07 -30.08 -15.63
N LEU A 127 2.96 -29.88 -14.33
CA LEU A 127 2.28 -30.84 -13.43
C LEU A 127 0.81 -31.10 -13.82
N PRO A 128 -0.04 -30.12 -14.13
CA PRO A 128 -1.44 -30.41 -14.49
C PRO A 128 -1.60 -31.23 -15.77
N TRP A 129 -0.60 -31.27 -16.62
CA TRP A 129 -0.64 -31.95 -17.93
C TRP A 129 0.39 -33.08 -18.08
N ASN A 130 1.07 -33.47 -17.02
CA ASN A 130 2.13 -34.48 -17.06
C ASN A 130 1.62 -35.94 -17.23
N ARG A 131 0.31 -36.14 -17.17
CA ARG A 131 -0.38 -37.40 -17.42
C ARG A 131 -1.75 -37.17 -18.07
N PRO A 132 -2.28 -38.10 -18.85
CA PRO A 132 -3.63 -38.00 -19.40
C PRO A 132 -4.67 -38.18 -18.28
N LEU A 133 -5.77 -37.49 -18.35
CA LEU A 133 -6.93 -37.65 -17.45
C LEU A 133 -7.53 -39.06 -17.56
N GLY A 134 -7.62 -39.56 -18.78
CA GLY A 134 -8.16 -40.88 -19.09
C GLY A 134 -7.99 -41.23 -20.58
N PRO A 135 -8.33 -42.44 -21.02
CA PRO A 135 -8.22 -42.85 -22.42
C PRO A 135 -9.07 -41.99 -23.33
N GLY A 136 -8.45 -41.44 -24.40
CA GLY A 136 -9.13 -40.64 -25.40
C GLY A 136 -9.42 -39.19 -25.03
N GLN A 137 -9.01 -38.72 -23.85
CA GLN A 137 -9.09 -37.32 -23.49
C GLN A 137 -8.00 -36.48 -24.18
N PRO A 138 -8.29 -35.21 -24.55
CA PRO A 138 -7.29 -34.34 -25.14
C PRO A 138 -6.12 -34.09 -24.19
N ALA A 139 -4.92 -34.02 -24.75
CA ALA A 139 -3.68 -33.79 -23.99
C ALA A 139 -3.66 -32.42 -23.24
N ALA A 140 -4.45 -31.47 -23.68
CA ALA A 140 -4.57 -30.15 -23.05
C ALA A 140 -5.48 -30.13 -21.81
N VAL A 141 -6.19 -31.25 -21.50
CA VAL A 141 -7.04 -31.36 -20.33
C VAL A 141 -6.19 -31.72 -19.11
N PRO A 142 -6.20 -30.92 -18.04
CA PRO A 142 -5.47 -31.25 -16.81
C PRO A 142 -6.07 -32.49 -16.14
N TRP A 143 -5.24 -33.29 -15.47
CA TRP A 143 -5.69 -34.48 -14.71
C TRP A 143 -6.14 -34.13 -13.28
N MET A 144 -5.96 -32.89 -12.85
CA MET A 144 -6.31 -32.40 -11.53
C MET A 144 -7.27 -31.22 -11.62
N ALA A 145 -7.99 -30.95 -10.53
CA ALA A 145 -8.90 -29.83 -10.42
C ALA A 145 -8.95 -29.28 -9.00
N LEU A 146 -9.38 -28.03 -8.85
CA LEU A 146 -9.71 -27.41 -7.56
C LEU A 146 -11.21 -27.53 -7.31
N LEU A 147 -11.59 -28.14 -6.19
CA LEU A 147 -12.98 -28.25 -5.75
C LEU A 147 -13.14 -27.48 -4.42
N VAL A 148 -14.21 -26.69 -4.34
CA VAL A 148 -14.57 -25.88 -3.17
C VAL A 148 -15.79 -26.49 -2.49
N PHE A 149 -15.73 -26.68 -1.18
CA PHE A 149 -16.82 -27.20 -0.36
C PHE A 149 -17.12 -26.25 0.80
N ARG A 150 -18.38 -26.22 1.21
CA ARG A 150 -18.88 -25.45 2.35
C ARG A 150 -18.96 -26.33 3.59
N GLU A 151 -19.14 -25.71 4.74
CA GLU A 151 -19.57 -26.41 5.96
C GLU A 151 -20.74 -27.34 5.67
N ASP A 152 -20.82 -28.47 6.35
CA ASP A 152 -21.86 -29.51 6.24
C ASP A 152 -21.94 -30.24 4.88
N GLU A 153 -21.11 -29.94 3.90
CA GLU A 153 -21.14 -30.60 2.58
C GLU A 153 -20.34 -31.90 2.51
N LEU A 154 -19.25 -32.01 3.28
CA LEU A 154 -18.40 -33.20 3.29
C LEU A 154 -18.68 -34.05 4.52
N PRO A 155 -19.06 -35.34 4.38
CA PRO A 155 -19.41 -36.20 5.50
C PRO A 155 -18.25 -36.40 6.51
N GLU A 156 -17.00 -36.41 6.03
CA GLU A 156 -15.80 -36.59 6.84
C GLU A 156 -15.12 -35.32 7.28
N ASP A 157 -15.61 -34.14 6.83
CA ASP A 157 -15.10 -32.80 7.17
C ASP A 157 -16.25 -31.78 7.22
N GLN A 158 -17.16 -31.95 8.20
CA GLN A 158 -18.34 -31.10 8.34
C GLN A 158 -18.00 -29.63 8.64
N ASP A 159 -16.91 -29.39 9.35
CA ASP A 159 -16.46 -28.04 9.73
C ASP A 159 -15.61 -27.34 8.64
N ALA A 160 -15.46 -27.96 7.45
CA ALA A 160 -14.66 -27.47 6.32
C ALA A 160 -13.25 -26.98 6.73
N VAL A 161 -12.56 -27.81 7.52
CA VAL A 161 -11.19 -27.50 8.01
C VAL A 161 -10.09 -28.21 7.22
N GLY A 162 -10.44 -29.01 6.22
CA GLY A 162 -9.49 -29.72 5.37
C GLY A 162 -9.11 -31.12 5.90
N LEU A 163 -10.00 -31.76 6.65
CA LEU A 163 -9.79 -33.13 7.11
C LEU A 163 -9.75 -34.09 5.93
N VAL A 164 -8.74 -34.93 5.91
CA VAL A 164 -8.53 -35.97 4.91
C VAL A 164 -8.29 -37.32 5.57
N LYS A 165 -8.66 -38.40 4.89
CA LYS A 165 -8.34 -39.77 5.32
C LYS A 165 -7.01 -40.18 4.71
N ALA A 166 -6.02 -40.40 5.55
CA ALA A 166 -4.70 -40.85 5.15
C ALA A 166 -4.60 -42.39 5.14
N GLY A 167 -3.80 -42.94 4.24
CA GLY A 167 -3.48 -44.36 4.12
C GLY A 167 -2.57 -44.61 2.93
N THR A 168 -2.34 -45.87 2.57
CA THR A 168 -1.54 -46.21 1.39
C THR A 168 -2.41 -46.23 0.13
N VAL A 169 -1.79 -46.04 -1.03
CA VAL A 169 -2.45 -46.18 -2.34
C VAL A 169 -3.07 -47.57 -2.50
N ARG A 170 -2.42 -48.64 -1.99
CA ARG A 170 -2.96 -50.00 -1.98
C ARG A 170 -4.29 -50.07 -1.23
N GLU A 171 -4.33 -49.51 -0.01
CA GLU A 171 -5.55 -49.47 0.81
C GLU A 171 -6.66 -48.67 0.11
N LEU A 172 -6.33 -47.59 -0.60
CA LEU A 172 -7.27 -46.83 -1.39
C LEU A 172 -7.88 -47.66 -2.52
N LEU A 173 -7.02 -48.28 -3.34
CA LEU A 173 -7.48 -49.08 -4.50
C LEU A 173 -8.25 -50.33 -4.09
N ASP A 174 -7.93 -50.94 -2.94
CA ASP A 174 -8.66 -52.07 -2.34
C ASP A 174 -9.96 -51.63 -1.63
N GLY A 175 -10.30 -50.31 -1.62
CA GLY A 175 -11.49 -49.78 -0.98
C GLY A 175 -11.42 -49.68 0.54
N ALA A 176 -10.24 -49.85 1.15
CA ALA A 176 -10.07 -49.80 2.60
C ALA A 176 -10.12 -48.37 3.17
N HIS A 177 -10.06 -47.34 2.32
CA HIS A 177 -10.30 -45.94 2.72
C HIS A 177 -11.76 -45.64 3.06
N GLY A 178 -12.68 -46.62 2.97
CA GLY A 178 -14.09 -46.49 3.36
C GLY A 178 -15.00 -46.35 2.14
N HIS A 179 -16.17 -45.72 2.35
CA HIS A 179 -17.18 -45.60 1.30
C HIS A 179 -16.73 -44.70 0.13
N GLY A 180 -17.41 -44.85 -1.01
CA GLY A 180 -17.20 -44.07 -2.21
C GLY A 180 -16.44 -44.82 -3.30
N ALA A 181 -16.72 -44.49 -4.56
CA ALA A 181 -16.04 -45.04 -5.71
C ALA A 181 -14.57 -44.60 -5.73
N VAL A 182 -13.66 -45.55 -5.75
CA VAL A 182 -12.21 -45.34 -5.81
C VAL A 182 -11.74 -45.15 -7.27
N PRO A 183 -10.57 -44.54 -7.51
CA PRO A 183 -10.06 -44.36 -8.86
C PRO A 183 -9.79 -45.69 -9.54
N VAL A 184 -10.13 -45.79 -10.82
CA VAL A 184 -9.85 -46.98 -11.65
C VAL A 184 -8.58 -46.74 -12.44
N ILE A 185 -7.48 -47.28 -11.99
CA ILE A 185 -6.16 -47.07 -12.59
C ILE A 185 -5.67 -48.39 -13.17
N ALA A 186 -5.16 -48.38 -14.40
CA ALA A 186 -4.63 -49.59 -15.04
C ALA A 186 -3.35 -50.05 -14.32
N PRO A 187 -3.27 -51.30 -13.82
CA PRO A 187 -2.11 -51.83 -13.08
C PRO A 187 -0.77 -51.67 -13.83
N GLU A 188 -0.81 -51.76 -15.16
CA GLU A 188 0.37 -51.59 -16.02
C GLU A 188 0.90 -50.17 -16.05
N SER A 189 0.10 -49.19 -15.69
CA SER A 189 0.52 -47.80 -15.58
C SER A 189 1.14 -47.48 -14.23
N MET A 190 1.05 -48.36 -13.25
CA MET A 190 1.55 -48.18 -11.90
C MET A 190 2.91 -48.85 -11.70
N ARG A 191 3.79 -48.17 -10.98
CA ARG A 191 5.02 -48.76 -10.47
C ARG A 191 4.73 -49.56 -9.18
N PRO A 192 5.53 -50.61 -8.86
CA PRO A 192 5.33 -51.34 -7.64
C PRO A 192 5.46 -50.54 -6.35
N ASP A 193 6.32 -49.52 -6.35
CA ASP A 193 6.54 -48.61 -5.22
C ASP A 193 5.38 -47.62 -5.00
N GLU A 194 4.63 -47.25 -6.04
CA GLU A 194 3.45 -46.35 -5.91
C GLU A 194 2.35 -46.98 -5.03
N TYR A 195 2.25 -48.32 -4.94
CA TYR A 195 1.23 -48.94 -4.10
C TYR A 195 1.47 -48.73 -2.60
N ASP A 196 2.70 -48.51 -2.20
CA ASP A 196 3.07 -48.33 -0.80
C ASP A 196 3.25 -46.83 -0.43
N GLU A 197 3.06 -45.92 -1.43
CA GLU A 197 3.04 -44.48 -1.18
C GLU A 197 1.86 -44.10 -0.27
N GLN A 198 2.08 -43.10 0.58
CA GLN A 198 1.01 -42.47 1.38
C GLN A 198 0.17 -41.54 0.49
N CYS A 199 -1.14 -41.64 0.64
CA CYS A 199 -2.07 -40.72 -0.01
C CYS A 199 -3.12 -40.22 0.98
N ALA A 200 -3.61 -39.04 0.72
CA ALA A 200 -4.72 -38.42 1.44
C ALA A 200 -5.96 -38.43 0.55
N THR A 201 -7.14 -38.74 1.11
CA THR A 201 -8.37 -38.83 0.34
C THR A 201 -9.50 -38.03 0.98
N VAL A 202 -10.42 -37.56 0.16
CA VAL A 202 -11.66 -36.91 0.56
C VAL A 202 -12.86 -37.64 -0.05
N LEU A 203 -13.90 -37.86 0.74
CA LEU A 203 -15.18 -38.45 0.28
C LEU A 203 -16.13 -37.30 -0.11
N VAL A 204 -16.50 -37.27 -1.38
CA VAL A 204 -17.49 -36.31 -1.90
C VAL A 204 -18.79 -37.05 -2.22
N PRO A 205 -19.94 -36.70 -1.61
CA PRO A 205 -21.23 -37.31 -1.93
C PRO A 205 -21.56 -37.17 -3.43
N GLY A 206 -22.15 -38.25 -4.02
CA GLY A 206 -22.36 -38.31 -5.47
C GLY A 206 -23.13 -37.12 -6.06
N ALA A 207 -24.23 -36.73 -5.43
CA ALA A 207 -25.02 -35.57 -5.85
C ALA A 207 -24.27 -34.24 -5.74
N LEU A 208 -23.39 -34.10 -4.72
CA LEU A 208 -22.54 -32.94 -4.58
C LEU A 208 -21.45 -32.92 -5.65
N PHE A 209 -20.79 -34.05 -5.87
CA PHE A 209 -19.77 -34.19 -6.91
C PHE A 209 -20.33 -33.80 -8.28
N ASP A 210 -21.52 -34.34 -8.64
CA ASP A 210 -22.20 -34.02 -9.91
C ASP A 210 -22.50 -32.52 -10.06
N ALA A 211 -22.80 -31.85 -8.99
CA ALA A 211 -23.07 -30.42 -9.00
C ALA A 211 -21.81 -29.55 -9.16
N VAL A 212 -20.68 -29.94 -8.48
CA VAL A 212 -19.48 -29.08 -8.40
C VAL A 212 -18.35 -29.50 -9.34
N LYS A 213 -18.35 -30.73 -9.86
CA LYS A 213 -17.30 -31.21 -10.77
C LYS A 213 -17.19 -30.32 -12.01
N PRO A 214 -15.98 -30.02 -12.49
CA PRO A 214 -15.83 -29.43 -13.82
C PRO A 214 -16.21 -30.42 -14.90
N LEU A 215 -16.83 -29.94 -15.97
CA LEU A 215 -17.10 -30.76 -17.14
C LEU A 215 -15.82 -30.91 -17.98
N PRO A 216 -15.67 -31.99 -18.78
CA PRO A 216 -14.46 -32.19 -19.60
C PRO A 216 -14.10 -31.00 -20.50
N GLY A 217 -15.10 -30.30 -21.07
CA GLY A 217 -14.90 -29.11 -21.89
C GLY A 217 -14.46 -27.87 -21.09
N GLU A 218 -14.71 -27.84 -19.78
CA GLU A 218 -14.40 -26.74 -18.89
C GLU A 218 -12.98 -26.82 -18.31
N MET A 219 -12.49 -28.05 -18.06
CA MET A 219 -11.24 -28.28 -17.36
C MET A 219 -10.05 -27.55 -17.97
N GLY A 220 -10.00 -27.48 -19.32
CA GLY A 220 -8.95 -26.76 -20.01
C GLY A 220 -8.90 -25.26 -19.70
N TYR A 221 -10.06 -24.63 -19.42
CA TYR A 221 -10.14 -23.21 -19.07
C TYR A 221 -9.80 -22.92 -17.61
N LEU A 222 -9.92 -23.94 -16.74
CA LEU A 222 -9.64 -23.82 -15.31
C LEU A 222 -8.16 -24.04 -14.96
N ALA A 223 -7.30 -24.22 -15.96
CA ALA A 223 -5.86 -24.35 -15.78
C ALA A 223 -5.12 -23.58 -16.87
N HIS A 224 -4.08 -22.86 -16.49
CA HIS A 224 -3.23 -22.11 -17.41
C HIS A 224 -1.82 -21.94 -16.82
N LEU A 225 -0.90 -21.44 -17.62
CA LEU A 225 0.43 -21.09 -17.16
C LEU A 225 0.55 -19.56 -17.05
N ARG A 226 1.31 -19.15 -16.06
CA ARG A 226 1.65 -17.75 -15.83
C ARG A 226 3.15 -17.60 -15.68
N GLU A 227 3.73 -16.66 -16.42
CA GLU A 227 5.10 -16.22 -16.26
C GLU A 227 5.10 -14.86 -15.55
N GLY A 228 5.72 -14.79 -14.40
CA GLY A 228 5.91 -13.55 -13.64
C GLY A 228 7.18 -12.85 -14.11
N GLY A 229 7.07 -11.59 -14.57
CA GLY A 229 8.24 -10.76 -14.86
C GLY A 229 8.96 -10.40 -13.56
N ARG A 230 10.25 -10.72 -13.41
CA ARG A 230 11.11 -10.11 -12.40
C ARG A 230 11.39 -8.67 -12.79
N PRO A 231 11.37 -7.70 -11.86
CA PRO A 231 11.90 -6.38 -12.15
C PRO A 231 13.39 -6.52 -12.45
N ASP A 232 13.78 -6.07 -13.63
CA ASP A 232 15.16 -6.10 -14.12
C ASP A 232 16.13 -5.55 -13.06
N ALA A 233 17.02 -6.42 -12.61
CA ALA A 233 18.28 -5.99 -12.05
C ALA A 233 19.13 -5.51 -13.23
N THR A 234 19.14 -4.22 -13.49
CA THR A 234 20.00 -3.58 -14.49
C THR A 234 21.46 -3.95 -14.25
N ARG A 235 21.96 -4.95 -14.96
CA ARG A 235 23.39 -5.07 -15.26
C ARG A 235 23.66 -4.24 -16.50
N ALA A 236 24.38 -3.17 -16.31
CA ALA A 236 24.93 -2.40 -17.41
C ALA A 236 25.91 -3.28 -18.19
N GLY A 237 25.63 -3.57 -19.45
CA GLY A 237 26.67 -4.00 -20.38
C GLY A 237 26.36 -5.06 -21.42
N ASP A 238 25.36 -5.91 -21.26
CA ASP A 238 25.01 -6.90 -22.31
C ASP A 238 23.52 -6.81 -22.66
N ALA A 239 23.18 -6.94 -23.95
CA ALA A 239 21.79 -7.06 -24.37
C ALA A 239 21.20 -8.27 -23.65
N PRO A 240 20.12 -8.11 -22.84
CA PRO A 240 19.58 -9.23 -22.10
C PRO A 240 19.00 -10.23 -23.12
N GLU A 241 19.49 -11.46 -23.10
CA GLU A 241 18.66 -12.60 -23.45
C GLU A 241 17.36 -12.45 -22.63
N PRO A 242 16.17 -12.69 -23.22
CA PRO A 242 14.93 -12.64 -22.44
C PRO A 242 15.08 -13.63 -21.29
N ASP A 243 15.29 -13.11 -20.10
CA ASP A 243 15.38 -13.90 -18.88
C ASP A 243 14.07 -14.69 -18.80
N GLU A 244 14.12 -16.03 -18.88
CA GLU A 244 12.96 -16.87 -18.77
C GLU A 244 12.38 -16.60 -17.39
N GLY A 245 11.27 -15.85 -17.34
CA GLY A 245 10.54 -15.59 -16.11
C GLY A 245 10.12 -16.92 -15.50
N GLU A 246 9.96 -16.96 -14.19
CA GLU A 246 9.55 -18.16 -13.50
C GLU A 246 8.14 -18.58 -13.95
N LEU A 247 8.06 -19.70 -14.68
CA LEU A 247 6.83 -20.21 -15.25
C LEU A 247 6.11 -21.09 -14.24
N ASN A 248 4.90 -20.73 -13.89
CA ASN A 248 4.09 -21.41 -12.88
C ASN A 248 2.79 -21.93 -13.47
N ALA A 249 2.29 -23.08 -12.99
CA ALA A 249 0.96 -23.56 -13.30
C ALA A 249 -0.07 -22.99 -12.33
N VAL A 250 -1.18 -22.51 -12.84
CA VAL A 250 -2.29 -22.00 -12.04
C VAL A 250 -3.54 -22.80 -12.30
N LEU A 251 -4.17 -23.29 -11.23
CA LEU A 251 -5.49 -23.92 -11.30
C LEU A 251 -6.49 -23.04 -10.56
N VAL A 252 -7.66 -22.87 -11.18
CA VAL A 252 -8.75 -22.04 -10.67
C VAL A 252 -9.97 -22.90 -10.42
N ALA A 253 -10.64 -22.71 -9.31
CA ALA A 253 -11.90 -23.38 -9.04
C ALA A 253 -13.03 -22.84 -9.93
N ASN A 254 -14.05 -23.68 -10.15
CA ASN A 254 -15.24 -23.30 -10.90
C ASN A 254 -16.43 -22.90 -9.99
N ARG A 255 -16.19 -22.73 -8.68
CA ARG A 255 -17.23 -22.47 -7.70
C ARG A 255 -16.88 -21.27 -6.84
N PHE A 256 -17.82 -20.34 -6.74
CA PHE A 256 -17.72 -19.19 -5.84
C PHE A 256 -18.04 -19.60 -4.40
N PRO A 257 -17.41 -19.00 -3.40
CA PRO A 257 -17.83 -19.11 -2.00
C PRO A 257 -19.24 -18.55 -1.80
N ALA A 258 -19.90 -18.98 -0.72
CA ALA A 258 -21.26 -18.57 -0.45
C ALA A 258 -21.36 -17.08 -0.10
N ALA A 259 -22.28 -16.35 -0.73
CA ALA A 259 -22.55 -14.93 -0.41
C ALA A 259 -23.09 -14.74 1.01
N ALA A 260 -23.74 -15.75 1.59
CA ALA A 260 -24.18 -15.75 2.98
C ALA A 260 -23.05 -15.85 4.00
N GLY A 261 -21.81 -16.06 3.53
CA GLY A 261 -20.65 -16.28 4.38
C GLY A 261 -20.52 -17.74 4.84
N GLY A 262 -19.60 -17.98 5.78
CA GLY A 262 -19.29 -19.29 6.33
C GLY A 262 -17.89 -19.81 5.97
N ARG A 263 -17.53 -20.92 6.56
CA ARG A 263 -16.23 -21.56 6.30
C ARG A 263 -16.27 -22.38 5.02
N HIS A 264 -15.17 -22.37 4.30
CA HIS A 264 -14.99 -23.09 3.06
C HIS A 264 -13.67 -23.85 3.10
N VAL A 265 -13.66 -25.03 2.47
CA VAL A 265 -12.43 -25.80 2.23
C VAL A 265 -12.23 -26.00 0.73
N VAL A 266 -11.00 -25.87 0.30
CA VAL A 266 -10.57 -26.11 -1.08
C VAL A 266 -9.68 -27.35 -1.10
N HIS A 267 -9.97 -28.28 -2.01
CA HIS A 267 -9.13 -29.42 -2.26
C HIS A 267 -8.58 -29.39 -3.69
N LEU A 268 -7.26 -29.52 -3.82
CA LEU A 268 -6.62 -29.88 -5.09
C LEU A 268 -6.73 -31.39 -5.23
N VAL A 269 -7.60 -31.85 -6.12
CA VAL A 269 -7.89 -33.27 -6.26
C VAL A 269 -7.38 -33.86 -7.57
N SER A 270 -6.98 -35.13 -7.53
CA SER A 270 -6.78 -35.94 -8.73
C SER A 270 -8.12 -36.45 -9.27
N LEU A 271 -8.35 -36.25 -10.56
CA LEU A 271 -9.50 -36.80 -11.29
C LEU A 271 -9.08 -38.04 -12.12
N GLU A 272 -7.81 -38.43 -12.07
CA GLU A 272 -7.31 -39.65 -12.75
C GLU A 272 -8.06 -40.88 -12.27
N GLY A 273 -8.55 -41.70 -13.22
CA GLY A 273 -9.34 -42.89 -12.92
C GLY A 273 -10.81 -42.61 -12.54
N HIS A 274 -11.22 -41.36 -12.53
CA HIS A 274 -12.62 -40.95 -12.34
C HIS A 274 -13.24 -40.31 -13.60
N ASP A 275 -12.56 -40.35 -14.72
CA ASP A 275 -12.96 -39.76 -16.00
C ASP A 275 -14.38 -40.14 -16.43
N ARG A 276 -14.84 -41.36 -16.17
CA ARG A 276 -16.22 -41.79 -16.42
C ARG A 276 -17.27 -40.95 -15.70
N TYR A 277 -16.97 -40.49 -14.48
CA TYR A 277 -17.92 -39.69 -13.69
C TYR A 277 -17.95 -38.22 -14.07
N LEU A 278 -17.04 -37.77 -14.91
CA LEU A 278 -17.11 -36.43 -15.48
C LEU A 278 -18.22 -36.27 -16.51
N THR A 279 -18.56 -37.38 -17.21
CA THR A 279 -19.60 -37.42 -18.24
C THR A 279 -20.87 -38.16 -17.82
N SER A 280 -20.81 -38.95 -16.75
CA SER A 280 -21.93 -39.74 -16.23
C SER A 280 -22.19 -39.36 -14.77
N PRO A 281 -23.39 -39.65 -14.25
CA PRO A 281 -23.68 -39.42 -12.83
C PRO A 281 -22.74 -40.23 -11.92
N ALA A 282 -22.33 -39.58 -10.84
CA ALA A 282 -21.57 -40.24 -9.79
C ALA A 282 -22.43 -41.24 -9.00
N PRO A 283 -21.85 -42.29 -8.40
CA PRO A 283 -22.61 -43.21 -7.59
C PRO A 283 -23.15 -42.58 -6.31
N ALA A 284 -24.28 -43.09 -5.82
CA ALA A 284 -24.95 -42.54 -4.64
C ALA A 284 -24.09 -42.55 -3.38
N GLU A 285 -23.23 -43.59 -3.24
CA GLU A 285 -22.24 -43.70 -2.14
C GLU A 285 -21.12 -42.67 -2.19
N GLY A 286 -21.05 -41.86 -3.28
CA GLY A 286 -20.06 -40.82 -3.49
C GLY A 286 -18.81 -41.27 -4.24
N VAL A 287 -17.88 -40.33 -4.38
CA VAL A 287 -16.58 -40.48 -5.04
C VAL A 287 -15.47 -40.21 -4.04
N ARG A 288 -14.50 -41.10 -3.93
CA ARG A 288 -13.33 -40.91 -3.07
C ARG A 288 -12.18 -40.43 -3.93
N LEU A 289 -11.86 -39.13 -3.77
CA LEU A 289 -10.82 -38.49 -4.54
C LEU A 289 -9.51 -38.43 -3.76
N VAL A 290 -8.38 -38.56 -4.46
CA VAL A 290 -7.07 -38.24 -3.87
C VAL A 290 -6.96 -36.75 -3.74
N SER A 291 -6.72 -36.26 -2.53
CA SER A 291 -6.48 -34.85 -2.20
C SER A 291 -4.98 -34.58 -2.13
N LEU A 292 -4.47 -33.82 -3.09
CA LEU A 292 -3.03 -33.50 -3.20
C LEU A 292 -2.64 -32.33 -2.29
N ALA A 293 -3.58 -31.42 -2.05
CA ALA A 293 -3.45 -30.32 -1.13
C ALA A 293 -4.85 -29.85 -0.69
N SER A 294 -4.95 -29.28 0.51
CA SER A 294 -6.18 -28.66 0.99
C SER A 294 -5.88 -27.45 1.88
N TRP A 295 -6.78 -26.48 1.88
CA TRP A 295 -6.76 -25.35 2.80
C TRP A 295 -8.16 -24.83 3.04
N SER A 296 -8.36 -24.17 4.17
CA SER A 296 -9.64 -23.56 4.54
C SER A 296 -9.52 -22.02 4.60
N PHE A 297 -10.66 -21.35 4.44
CA PHE A 297 -10.82 -19.90 4.64
C PHE A 297 -12.27 -19.61 5.04
N THR A 298 -12.51 -18.42 5.59
CA THR A 298 -13.86 -17.99 5.97
C THR A 298 -14.29 -16.81 5.13
N THR A 299 -15.44 -16.93 4.47
CA THR A 299 -16.06 -15.82 3.78
C THR A 299 -17.00 -15.10 4.75
N GLU A 300 -16.85 -13.77 4.86
CA GLU A 300 -17.84 -12.93 5.54
C GLU A 300 -19.05 -12.71 4.64
N PRO A 301 -20.25 -12.51 5.23
CA PRO A 301 -21.43 -12.20 4.45
C PRO A 301 -21.21 -10.96 3.59
N ASP A 302 -21.57 -11.04 2.31
CA ASP A 302 -21.51 -9.89 1.41
C ASP A 302 -22.50 -8.82 1.89
N SER A 303 -21.99 -7.64 2.24
CA SER A 303 -22.79 -6.49 2.66
C SER A 303 -23.54 -5.84 1.48
N GLY A 304 -23.25 -6.26 0.26
CA GLY A 304 -23.79 -5.66 -0.96
C GLY A 304 -23.26 -4.26 -1.27
N VAL A 305 -22.22 -3.81 -0.57
CA VAL A 305 -21.58 -2.51 -0.77
C VAL A 305 -20.08 -2.73 -0.97
N GLY A 306 -19.61 -2.69 -2.21
CA GLY A 306 -18.22 -2.85 -2.59
C GLY A 306 -17.42 -1.55 -2.50
N PHE A 307 -16.08 -1.69 -2.62
CA PHE A 307 -15.16 -0.55 -2.70
C PHE A 307 -15.51 0.38 -3.87
N GLY A 308 -15.75 -0.19 -5.05
CA GLY A 308 -16.06 0.55 -6.26
C GLY A 308 -17.34 1.37 -6.12
N ASP A 309 -18.39 0.79 -5.55
CA ASP A 309 -19.66 1.48 -5.30
C ASP A 309 -19.47 2.69 -4.37
N LEU A 310 -18.75 2.51 -3.26
CA LEU A 310 -18.49 3.61 -2.32
C LEU A 310 -17.62 4.68 -2.96
N ALA A 311 -16.54 4.29 -3.61
CA ALA A 311 -15.63 5.22 -4.27
C ALA A 311 -16.33 5.99 -5.41
N GLN A 312 -17.20 5.31 -6.18
CA GLN A 312 -18.00 5.94 -7.23
C GLN A 312 -19.03 6.92 -6.66
N ARG A 313 -19.70 6.60 -5.53
CA ARG A 313 -20.61 7.53 -4.83
C ARG A 313 -19.90 8.78 -4.32
N LEU A 314 -18.62 8.68 -3.96
CA LEU A 314 -17.80 9.87 -3.64
C LEU A 314 -17.58 10.76 -4.86
N ALA A 315 -17.43 10.17 -6.06
CA ALA A 315 -17.16 10.89 -7.30
C ALA A 315 -18.41 11.38 -8.03
N THR A 316 -19.56 10.74 -7.81
CA THR A 316 -20.81 10.98 -8.56
C THR A 316 -21.99 11.29 -7.64
N THR A 317 -23.04 11.93 -8.18
CA THR A 317 -24.26 12.24 -7.42
C THR A 317 -25.29 11.10 -7.47
N ASP A 318 -25.30 10.33 -8.55
CA ASP A 318 -26.31 9.30 -8.86
C ASP A 318 -25.68 8.01 -9.45
N GLY A 319 -24.38 7.79 -9.20
CA GLY A 319 -23.63 6.67 -9.77
C GLY A 319 -23.11 6.89 -11.18
N THR A 320 -23.53 7.98 -11.88
CA THR A 320 -23.13 8.26 -13.26
C THR A 320 -22.70 9.71 -13.50
N THR A 321 -23.40 10.67 -12.90
CA THR A 321 -23.14 12.10 -13.08
C THR A 321 -22.02 12.57 -12.15
N PRO A 322 -20.89 13.05 -12.67
CA PRO A 322 -19.80 13.58 -11.83
C PRO A 322 -20.31 14.67 -10.87
N ARG A 323 -19.83 14.64 -9.63
CA ARG A 323 -20.17 15.70 -8.67
C ARG A 323 -19.71 17.06 -9.17
N PRO A 324 -20.54 18.10 -9.00
CA PRO A 324 -20.11 19.46 -9.31
C PRO A 324 -18.82 19.84 -8.56
N ALA A 325 -17.97 20.62 -9.21
CA ALA A 325 -16.71 21.09 -8.61
C ALA A 325 -16.91 21.75 -7.22
N ASP A 326 -18.01 22.44 -7.06
CA ASP A 326 -18.38 23.09 -5.81
C ASP A 326 -18.70 22.11 -4.67
N GLU A 327 -19.19 20.92 -4.96
CA GLU A 327 -19.42 19.87 -3.96
C GLU A 327 -18.12 19.14 -3.56
N LEU A 328 -17.12 19.19 -4.41
CA LEU A 328 -15.79 18.62 -4.09
C LEU A 328 -14.91 19.59 -3.28
N ARG A 329 -15.29 20.86 -3.15
CA ARG A 329 -14.55 21.83 -2.31
C ARG A 329 -15.01 21.76 -0.87
N LEU A 330 -14.08 21.96 0.07
CA LEU A 330 -14.41 22.07 1.49
C LEU A 330 -15.11 23.41 1.77
N ARG A 331 -16.41 23.45 1.63
CA ARG A 331 -17.22 24.64 1.86
C ARG A 331 -18.53 24.31 2.59
N VAL A 332 -19.04 25.27 3.31
CA VAL A 332 -20.37 25.18 3.90
C VAL A 332 -21.41 25.30 2.77
N PRO A 333 -22.43 24.44 2.72
CA PRO A 333 -23.51 24.55 1.75
C PRO A 333 -24.15 25.95 1.80
N ALA A 334 -24.36 26.59 0.65
CA ALA A 334 -24.90 27.93 0.60
C ALA A 334 -26.33 27.96 1.14
N ALA A 335 -26.53 28.60 2.27
CA ALA A 335 -27.87 28.85 2.84
C ALA A 335 -28.36 30.22 2.35
N GLY A 336 -29.04 30.27 1.20
CA GLY A 336 -29.68 31.49 0.74
C GLY A 336 -29.91 31.54 -0.76
N PRO A 337 -30.75 32.49 -1.23
CA PRO A 337 -31.03 32.64 -2.64
C PRO A 337 -29.80 33.11 -3.41
N ALA A 338 -29.55 32.53 -4.56
CA ALA A 338 -28.45 32.88 -5.48
C ALA A 338 -28.46 34.32 -6.01
N SER A 339 -29.48 35.11 -5.68
CA SER A 339 -29.69 36.45 -6.17
C SER A 339 -29.23 37.58 -5.24
N SER A 340 -28.51 37.24 -4.15
CA SER A 340 -27.99 38.23 -3.23
C SER A 340 -26.93 39.14 -3.89
N ALA A 341 -27.00 40.44 -3.66
CA ALA A 341 -26.03 41.42 -4.14
C ALA A 341 -25.46 42.23 -2.97
N GLY A 342 -24.33 42.89 -3.20
CA GLY A 342 -23.67 43.75 -2.19
C GLY A 342 -23.14 43.00 -0.97
N PRO A 343 -23.17 43.60 0.24
CA PRO A 343 -22.59 43.05 1.44
C PRO A 343 -23.10 41.65 1.82
N GLN A 344 -24.38 41.39 1.52
CA GLN A 344 -24.99 40.11 1.80
C GLN A 344 -24.36 38.97 0.95
N LYS A 345 -24.11 39.23 -0.34
CA LYS A 345 -23.43 38.28 -1.22
C LYS A 345 -22.02 37.97 -0.71
N GLU A 346 -21.28 39.03 -0.35
CA GLU A 346 -19.91 38.87 0.14
C GLU A 346 -19.86 38.08 1.46
N ALA A 347 -20.82 38.29 2.36
CA ALA A 347 -20.94 37.47 3.58
C ALA A 347 -21.21 36.00 3.27
N LEU A 348 -22.11 35.70 2.32
CA LEU A 348 -22.39 34.34 1.87
C LEU A 348 -21.17 33.73 1.17
N ASP A 349 -20.44 34.49 0.36
CA ASP A 349 -19.21 34.03 -0.30
C ASP A 349 -18.11 33.66 0.73
N ARG A 350 -18.00 34.43 1.82
CA ARG A 350 -17.08 34.12 2.94
C ARG A 350 -17.49 32.85 3.66
N MET A 351 -18.77 32.68 3.94
CA MET A 351 -19.28 31.44 4.56
C MET A 351 -19.08 30.25 3.63
N ALA A 352 -19.36 30.42 2.34
CA ALA A 352 -19.06 29.39 1.34
C ALA A 352 -17.56 29.06 1.26
N GLY A 353 -16.69 30.01 1.54
CA GLY A 353 -15.25 29.81 1.66
C GLY A 353 -14.78 29.09 2.94
N GLY A 354 -15.71 28.68 3.82
CA GLY A 354 -15.42 27.97 5.05
C GLY A 354 -15.42 28.83 6.31
N ALA A 355 -15.76 30.13 6.22
CA ALA A 355 -15.91 30.98 7.40
C ALA A 355 -17.24 30.72 8.10
N VAL A 356 -17.22 30.71 9.42
CA VAL A 356 -18.41 30.64 10.27
C VAL A 356 -18.57 31.97 11.03
N ALA A 357 -19.82 32.38 11.28
CA ALA A 357 -20.12 33.53 12.08
C ALA A 357 -20.23 33.12 13.56
N LEU A 358 -19.31 33.57 14.38
CA LEU A 358 -19.29 33.33 15.82
C LEU A 358 -19.76 34.53 16.59
N PRO A 359 -20.56 34.38 17.68
CA PRO A 359 -20.91 35.45 18.57
C PRO A 359 -19.67 36.12 19.16
N GLN A 360 -19.57 37.44 19.05
CA GLN A 360 -18.49 38.25 19.64
C GLN A 360 -19.05 39.33 20.55
N ARG A 361 -18.36 39.56 21.65
CA ARG A 361 -18.59 40.68 22.52
C ARG A 361 -17.43 41.66 22.42
N LEU A 362 -17.71 42.90 22.05
CA LEU A 362 -16.72 43.96 21.98
C LEU A 362 -16.41 44.51 23.37
N GLU A 363 -15.26 45.16 23.52
CA GLU A 363 -14.87 45.83 24.76
C GLU A 363 -15.86 46.89 25.21
N SER A 364 -16.53 47.53 24.24
CA SER A 364 -17.64 48.46 24.47
C SER A 364 -18.88 47.85 25.14
N GLY A 365 -18.92 46.50 25.24
CA GLY A 365 -20.03 45.72 25.78
C GLY A 365 -21.09 45.33 24.76
N GLU A 366 -20.97 45.77 23.54
CA GLU A 366 -21.86 45.43 22.43
C GLU A 366 -21.71 43.96 22.05
N ARG A 367 -22.85 43.33 21.70
CA ARG A 367 -22.88 41.95 21.17
C ARG A 367 -23.00 42.04 19.65
N THR A 368 -22.03 41.42 18.96
CA THR A 368 -21.98 41.31 17.51
C THR A 368 -21.56 39.90 17.12
N PHE A 369 -21.12 39.71 15.91
CA PHE A 369 -20.48 38.45 15.45
C PHE A 369 -19.11 38.80 14.84
N ALA A 370 -18.28 37.76 14.73
CA ALA A 370 -17.03 37.80 14.00
C ALA A 370 -16.98 36.62 13.04
N PHE A 371 -16.32 36.79 11.92
CA PHE A 371 -15.99 35.65 11.06
C PHE A 371 -14.81 34.88 11.63
N TYR A 372 -14.91 33.56 11.58
CA TYR A 372 -13.85 32.65 11.92
C TYR A 372 -13.74 31.56 10.87
N ARG A 373 -12.54 31.14 10.52
CA ARG A 373 -12.25 29.97 9.69
C ARG A 373 -11.00 29.26 10.20
N GLY A 374 -10.93 27.95 9.92
CA GLY A 374 -9.74 27.15 10.15
C GLY A 374 -8.67 27.37 9.08
N PRO A 375 -7.59 26.55 9.13
CA PRO A 375 -6.51 26.60 8.14
C PRO A 375 -6.91 26.03 6.78
N LEU A 376 -7.98 25.23 6.70
CA LEU A 376 -8.47 24.62 5.45
C LEU A 376 -9.49 25.52 4.79
N THR A 377 -9.28 25.86 3.53
CA THR A 377 -10.10 26.80 2.77
C THR A 377 -10.56 26.23 1.44
N ALA A 378 -11.77 26.57 1.01
CA ALA A 378 -12.34 26.14 -0.27
C ALA A 378 -11.65 26.76 -1.49
N GLN A 379 -11.00 27.89 -1.31
CA GLN A 379 -10.27 28.65 -2.33
C GLN A 379 -8.92 29.08 -1.75
N PRO A 380 -7.93 29.44 -2.59
CA PRO A 380 -6.68 30.00 -2.09
C PRO A 380 -6.98 31.17 -1.13
N ALA A 381 -6.31 31.14 0.02
CA ALA A 381 -6.46 32.23 0.99
C ALA A 381 -6.03 33.52 0.37
N GLN A 382 -6.75 34.59 0.69
CA GLN A 382 -6.34 35.96 0.34
C GLN A 382 -5.04 36.27 1.10
N GLU A 383 -4.01 36.73 0.39
CA GLU A 383 -2.79 37.18 1.05
C GLU A 383 -3.14 38.36 2.00
N LEU A 384 -2.52 38.31 3.17
CA LEU A 384 -2.66 39.41 4.11
C LEU A 384 -2.08 40.69 3.49
N PRO A 385 -2.78 41.84 3.62
CA PRO A 385 -2.18 43.12 3.24
C PRO A 385 -0.88 43.28 4.04
N GLU A 386 0.19 43.75 3.38
CA GLU A 386 1.49 43.98 3.98
C GLU A 386 1.40 44.67 5.36
N PRO A 387 2.25 44.27 6.33
CA PRO A 387 3.48 43.52 6.14
C PRO A 387 3.42 42.09 6.65
N SER A 388 3.13 41.14 5.79
CA SER A 388 3.15 39.69 6.08
C SER A 388 4.53 39.15 6.55
N ALA A 389 5.56 39.98 6.45
CA ALA A 389 6.90 39.69 6.94
C ALA A 389 7.08 39.96 8.45
N THR A 390 6.13 40.62 9.10
CA THR A 390 6.25 40.95 10.51
C THR A 390 5.62 39.83 11.34
N ARG A 391 6.38 39.38 12.30
CA ARG A 391 5.91 38.42 13.27
C ARG A 391 4.81 39.02 14.14
N LEU A 392 3.80 38.22 14.43
CA LEU A 392 2.73 38.62 15.34
C LEU A 392 3.21 38.46 16.80
N ASP A 393 3.05 39.52 17.60
CA ASP A 393 3.40 39.53 19.02
C ASP A 393 2.13 39.37 19.92
N SER A 394 0.97 39.63 19.38
CA SER A 394 -0.30 39.53 20.10
C SER A 394 -1.46 39.12 19.18
N PRO A 395 -2.52 38.47 19.73
CA PRO A 395 -3.70 38.16 18.91
C PRO A 395 -4.43 39.40 18.39
N GLY A 396 -4.28 40.57 19.05
CA GLY A 396 -4.87 41.80 18.60
C GLY A 396 -4.32 42.30 17.28
N GLU A 397 -3.04 42.06 16.98
CA GLU A 397 -2.40 42.42 15.71
C GLU A 397 -2.89 41.54 14.57
N ALA A 398 -3.44 40.38 14.87
CA ALA A 398 -3.96 39.39 13.91
C ALA A 398 -5.45 39.59 13.60
N LEU A 399 -6.11 40.59 14.20
CA LEU A 399 -7.51 40.90 13.93
C LEU A 399 -7.63 41.69 12.63
N ILE A 400 -8.52 41.24 11.73
CA ILE A 400 -8.82 41.96 10.50
C ILE A 400 -10.17 42.62 10.64
N TYR A 401 -10.20 43.97 10.61
CA TYR A 401 -11.45 44.73 10.61
C TYR A 401 -12.07 44.78 9.23
N LEU A 402 -13.28 44.28 9.08
CA LEU A 402 -14.07 44.27 7.87
C LEU A 402 -14.96 45.51 7.87
N GLN A 403 -14.46 46.59 7.30
CA GLN A 403 -15.10 47.89 7.33
C GLN A 403 -16.52 47.90 6.72
N GLN A 404 -16.78 47.06 5.69
CA GLN A 404 -18.07 46.95 5.04
C GLN A 404 -19.18 46.46 5.99
N TYR A 405 -18.81 45.65 6.97
CA TYR A 405 -19.74 44.98 7.91
C TYR A 405 -19.67 45.54 9.33
N GLY A 406 -18.60 46.28 9.64
CA GLY A 406 -18.35 46.73 11.01
C GLY A 406 -18.04 45.56 11.97
N VAL A 407 -17.51 44.44 11.48
CA VAL A 407 -17.18 43.21 12.25
C VAL A 407 -15.74 42.83 12.02
N PHE A 408 -15.24 41.89 12.81
CA PHE A 408 -13.89 41.39 12.67
C PHE A 408 -13.87 39.99 12.01
N ASP A 409 -12.79 39.76 11.26
CA ASP A 409 -12.33 38.42 10.94
C ASP A 409 -11.27 38.02 11.98
N THR A 410 -11.55 36.95 12.72
CA THR A 410 -10.73 36.50 13.86
C THR A 410 -9.89 35.28 13.51
N ALA A 411 -9.85 34.85 12.26
CA ALA A 411 -9.20 33.59 11.85
C ALA A 411 -7.74 33.51 12.34
N TYR A 412 -6.95 34.54 12.07
CA TYR A 412 -5.53 34.56 12.45
C TYR A 412 -5.32 34.83 13.96
N ALA A 413 -6.18 35.62 14.59
CA ALA A 413 -6.15 35.83 16.04
C ALA A 413 -6.47 34.54 16.79
N ALA A 414 -7.41 33.76 16.27
CA ALA A 414 -7.71 32.43 16.78
C ALA A 414 -6.55 31.45 16.55
N ALA A 415 -5.90 31.49 15.38
CA ALA A 415 -4.71 30.70 15.08
C ALA A 415 -3.57 30.98 16.09
N PHE A 416 -3.27 32.27 16.29
CA PHE A 416 -2.28 32.70 17.30
C PHE A 416 -2.63 32.18 18.69
N THR A 417 -3.89 32.35 19.10
CA THR A 417 -4.37 31.89 20.42
C THR A 417 -4.31 30.37 20.54
N ALA A 418 -4.68 29.61 19.50
CA ALA A 418 -4.58 28.16 19.48
C ALA A 418 -3.13 27.71 19.63
N GLY A 419 -2.19 28.25 18.85
CA GLY A 419 -0.77 27.94 18.97
C GLY A 419 -0.21 28.25 20.35
N ARG A 420 -0.55 29.42 20.92
CA ARG A 420 -0.17 29.80 22.28
C ARG A 420 -0.72 28.82 23.34
N THR A 421 -1.99 28.44 23.20
CA THR A 421 -2.65 27.55 24.16
C THR A 421 -2.05 26.13 24.12
N LEU A 422 -1.81 25.60 22.92
CA LEU A 422 -1.16 24.31 22.72
C LEU A 422 0.24 24.32 23.31
N ALA A 423 1.03 25.37 23.06
CA ALA A 423 2.37 25.53 23.61
C ALA A 423 2.37 25.64 25.14
N LEU A 424 1.37 26.29 25.74
CA LEU A 424 1.21 26.37 27.19
C LEU A 424 0.77 25.05 27.80
N ALA A 425 0.01 24.24 27.09
CA ALA A 425 -0.44 22.93 27.55
C ALA A 425 0.70 21.89 27.54
N ASP A 426 1.65 22.01 26.59
CA ASP A 426 2.76 21.07 26.44
C ASP A 426 3.94 21.46 27.35
N ALA A 427 4.17 20.68 28.41
CA ALA A 427 5.23 20.96 29.39
C ALA A 427 6.63 20.70 28.82
N GLU A 428 6.78 19.73 27.92
CA GLU A 428 8.06 19.39 27.31
C GLU A 428 8.51 20.48 26.33
N PHE A 429 7.60 20.90 25.43
CA PHE A 429 7.86 22.01 24.53
C PHE A 429 8.20 23.31 25.29
N ARG A 430 7.41 23.65 26.31
CA ARG A 430 7.61 24.83 27.11
C ARG A 430 8.97 24.85 27.80
N SER A 431 9.38 23.72 28.40
CA SER A 431 10.67 23.58 29.05
C SER A 431 11.82 23.69 28.06
N ALA A 432 11.72 22.99 26.92
CA ALA A 432 12.73 23.00 25.87
C ALA A 432 12.91 24.42 25.27
N LEU A 433 11.80 25.14 25.01
CA LEU A 433 11.85 26.50 24.48
C LEU A 433 12.55 27.48 25.42
N LEU A 434 12.25 27.38 26.72
CA LEU A 434 12.88 28.25 27.75
C LEU A 434 14.36 27.90 27.94
N ALA A 435 14.71 26.61 27.96
CA ALA A 435 16.08 26.14 28.06
C ALA A 435 16.91 26.59 26.85
N PHE A 436 16.40 26.38 25.62
CA PHE A 436 17.03 26.84 24.39
C PHE A 436 17.28 28.34 24.41
N ARG A 437 16.26 29.17 24.71
CA ARG A 437 16.41 30.61 24.77
C ARG A 437 17.45 31.05 25.80
N SER A 438 17.46 30.43 26.98
CA SER A 438 18.43 30.73 28.04
C SER A 438 19.86 30.42 27.61
N ALA A 439 20.08 29.25 27.05
CA ALA A 439 21.39 28.83 26.52
C ALA A 439 21.84 29.69 25.35
N ALA A 440 20.95 29.93 24.38
CA ALA A 440 21.23 30.75 23.20
C ALA A 440 21.54 32.22 23.57
N ARG A 441 20.81 32.82 24.53
CA ARG A 441 21.14 34.17 25.07
C ARG A 441 22.54 34.21 25.71
N SER A 442 22.89 33.18 26.47
CA SER A 442 24.22 33.08 27.08
C SER A 442 25.30 32.93 26.01
N ALA A 443 25.08 32.12 25.00
CA ALA A 443 25.95 31.97 23.85
C ALA A 443 26.08 33.28 23.05
N ALA A 444 24.98 33.96 22.75
CA ALA A 444 24.97 35.24 22.05
C ALA A 444 25.75 36.32 22.77
N ARG A 445 25.66 36.40 24.13
CA ARG A 445 26.45 37.33 24.93
C ARG A 445 27.94 36.98 24.85
N ARG A 446 28.32 35.72 24.89
CA ARG A 446 29.73 35.27 24.75
C ARG A 446 30.28 35.61 23.36
N LEU A 447 29.50 35.30 22.28
CA LEU A 447 29.86 35.65 20.90
C LEU A 447 30.03 37.17 20.73
N ALA A 448 29.12 37.98 21.26
CA ALA A 448 29.23 39.43 21.23
C ALA A 448 30.46 39.98 22.01
N SER A 449 30.94 39.22 23.02
CA SER A 449 32.12 39.58 23.77
C SER A 449 33.44 39.27 23.01
N HIS A 450 33.36 38.39 22.00
CA HIS A 450 34.53 37.96 21.22
C HIS A 450 34.18 37.95 19.72
N PRO A 451 33.93 39.11 19.11
CA PRO A 451 33.42 39.19 17.76
C PRO A 451 34.36 38.63 16.69
N GLU A 452 35.68 38.69 16.95
CA GLU A 452 36.70 38.11 16.04
C GLU A 452 36.65 36.57 16.01
N LEU A 453 36.43 35.94 17.15
CA LEU A 453 36.25 34.47 17.24
C LEU A 453 34.93 34.04 16.67
N ALA A 454 33.87 34.81 16.93
CA ALA A 454 32.54 34.55 16.34
C ALA A 454 32.58 34.59 14.80
N ALA A 455 33.26 35.60 14.22
CA ALA A 455 33.43 35.72 12.78
C ALA A 455 34.22 34.54 12.19
N ARG A 456 35.27 34.08 12.88
CA ARG A 456 36.05 32.91 12.43
C ARG A 456 35.27 31.62 12.46
N ALA A 457 34.52 31.35 13.54
CA ALA A 457 33.67 30.18 13.66
C ALA A 457 32.57 30.19 12.59
N ALA A 458 31.94 31.35 12.35
CA ALA A 458 30.94 31.53 11.30
C ALA A 458 31.54 31.32 9.90
N THR A 459 32.74 31.79 9.63
CA THR A 459 33.44 31.57 8.35
C THR A 459 33.79 30.11 8.14
N ALA A 460 34.25 29.42 9.19
CA ALA A 460 34.57 27.97 9.12
C ALA A 460 33.33 27.13 8.78
N LEU A 461 32.17 27.52 9.30
CA LEU A 461 30.88 26.92 8.96
C LEU A 461 30.47 27.17 7.52
N THR A 462 30.48 28.44 7.09
CA THR A 462 30.07 28.82 5.72
C THR A 462 30.98 28.22 4.66
N ALA A 463 32.26 28.09 4.94
CA ALA A 463 33.22 27.41 4.09
C ALA A 463 33.16 25.86 4.15
N ARG A 464 32.25 25.29 4.96
CA ARG A 464 32.12 23.85 5.19
C ARG A 464 33.34 23.13 5.70
N HIS A 465 34.25 23.86 6.37
CA HIS A 465 35.45 23.25 7.00
C HIS A 465 35.11 22.57 8.33
N LEU A 466 34.08 23.01 9.02
CA LEU A 466 33.58 22.43 10.27
C LEU A 466 32.05 22.27 10.21
N THR A 467 31.56 21.24 10.88
CA THR A 467 30.15 21.13 11.18
C THR A 467 29.75 22.07 12.30
N ALA A 468 28.45 22.44 12.42
CA ALA A 468 28.00 23.38 13.44
C ALA A 468 28.35 22.93 14.89
N PRO A 469 28.16 21.63 15.27
CA PRO A 469 28.59 21.16 16.59
C PRO A 469 30.08 21.34 16.86
N LEU A 470 30.93 20.97 15.89
CA LEU A 470 32.38 21.10 16.05
C LEU A 470 32.85 22.55 16.11
N ALA A 471 32.23 23.45 15.36
CA ALA A 471 32.52 24.88 15.39
C ALA A 471 32.10 25.51 16.73
N PHE A 472 30.98 25.09 17.29
CA PHE A 472 30.50 25.56 18.59
C PHE A 472 31.41 25.02 19.74
N GLU A 473 31.73 23.74 19.70
CA GLU A 473 32.67 23.13 20.67
C GLU A 473 34.05 23.79 20.64
N ALA A 474 34.59 24.07 19.44
CA ALA A 474 35.85 24.79 19.28
C ALA A 474 35.78 26.19 19.89
N PHE A 475 34.70 26.91 19.67
CA PHE A 475 34.45 28.24 20.25
C PHE A 475 34.36 28.18 21.77
N ASP A 476 33.62 27.23 22.33
CA ASP A 476 33.48 27.08 23.78
C ASP A 476 34.77 26.70 24.46
N ARG A 477 35.58 25.78 23.88
CA ARG A 477 36.89 25.42 24.41
C ARG A 477 37.88 26.57 24.38
N LEU A 478 37.92 27.36 23.30
CA LEU A 478 38.76 28.53 23.19
C LEU A 478 38.43 29.61 24.25
N LEU A 479 37.16 29.67 24.65
CA LEU A 479 36.73 30.57 25.72
C LEU A 479 37.02 30.06 27.13
N ALA A 480 36.97 28.73 27.34
CA ALA A 480 37.18 28.12 28.64
C ALA A 480 38.65 28.09 29.05
N ASP A 481 39.57 27.78 28.10
CA ASP A 481 40.99 27.55 28.41
C ASP A 481 41.82 28.81 28.62
N GLY A 482 41.33 30.00 28.28
CA GLY A 482 42.06 31.27 28.48
C GLY A 482 43.46 31.34 27.89
N ASP A 483 43.98 30.20 27.43
CA ASP A 483 45.32 30.02 26.88
C ASP A 483 45.26 29.28 25.53
N THR A 484 45.60 29.99 24.47
CA THR A 484 45.57 29.51 23.08
C THR A 484 46.68 28.47 22.75
N ARG A 485 47.40 27.99 23.73
CA ARG A 485 48.59 27.13 23.50
C ARG A 485 48.40 25.65 23.78
N SER A 486 47.39 25.21 24.45
CA SER A 486 47.34 23.84 24.98
C SER A 486 46.11 22.97 24.55
N GLY A 487 45.29 23.32 23.63
CA GLY A 487 44.10 22.51 23.30
C GLY A 487 43.88 22.36 21.80
N ASN A 488 44.10 21.16 21.27
CA ASN A 488 43.69 20.71 19.92
C ASN A 488 44.21 21.54 18.74
N ALA A 489 45.48 21.37 18.41
CA ALA A 489 46.13 21.97 17.22
C ALA A 489 45.33 21.79 15.93
N ARG A 490 44.53 20.71 15.79
CA ARG A 490 43.67 20.46 14.63
C ARG A 490 42.48 21.41 14.52
N LEU A 491 41.82 21.74 15.63
CA LEU A 491 40.68 22.66 15.67
C LEU A 491 41.12 24.12 15.46
N VAL A 492 42.22 24.52 16.08
CA VAL A 492 42.85 25.83 15.85
C VAL A 492 43.34 25.94 14.41
N GLN A 493 43.92 24.90 13.85
CA GLN A 493 44.39 24.84 12.47
C GLN A 493 43.21 24.89 11.48
N ALA A 494 42.05 24.23 11.75
CA ALA A 494 40.85 24.32 10.93
C ALA A 494 40.25 25.73 10.96
N LEU A 495 40.24 26.39 12.11
CA LEU A 495 39.83 27.78 12.24
C LEU A 495 40.80 28.77 11.55
N ASP A 496 42.07 28.48 11.57
CA ASP A 496 43.09 29.33 10.91
C ASP A 496 43.13 29.14 9.38
N GLN A 497 42.70 27.98 8.87
CA GLN A 497 42.54 27.72 7.43
C GLN A 497 41.32 28.38 6.84
N ALA A 498 40.32 28.70 7.66
CA ALA A 498 39.04 29.24 7.25
C ALA A 498 38.99 30.76 7.04
N GLY A 499 40.03 31.51 7.36
CA GLY A 499 40.01 32.97 7.23
C GLY A 499 41.39 33.61 6.98
N PRO A 500 41.46 34.84 6.47
CA PRO A 500 42.69 35.57 6.30
C PRO A 500 43.38 35.73 7.64
N GLN A 501 44.71 35.48 7.68
CA GLN A 501 45.53 35.60 8.89
C GLN A 501 45.44 37.01 9.46
N VAL A 502 44.64 37.16 10.53
CA VAL A 502 44.68 38.37 11.33
C VAL A 502 45.94 38.30 12.19
N ARG A 503 46.96 39.07 11.84
CA ARG A 503 48.17 39.23 12.66
C ARG A 503 47.75 39.64 14.06
N ALA A 504 48.13 38.87 15.06
CA ALA A 504 47.91 39.16 16.46
C ALA A 504 48.45 40.55 16.81
N GLY A 505 47.57 41.52 16.73
CA GLY A 505 47.85 42.86 17.22
C GLY A 505 47.87 42.86 18.75
N ARG A 506 48.94 43.44 19.31
CA ARG A 506 49.21 43.61 20.73
C ARG A 506 47.97 43.70 21.60
N ARG A 507 47.96 42.90 22.70
CA ARG A 507 47.05 43.02 23.85
C ARG A 507 46.81 44.50 24.19
N ARG A 508 45.72 45.05 23.71
CA ARG A 508 45.11 46.21 24.33
C ARG A 508 44.27 45.68 25.48
N THR A 509 44.60 46.11 26.70
CA THR A 509 43.73 46.02 27.88
C THR A 509 42.32 46.47 27.45
N ALA A 510 41.42 45.53 27.30
CA ALA A 510 40.06 45.83 26.92
C ALA A 510 39.44 46.62 28.07
N ALA A 511 39.30 47.91 27.85
CA ALA A 511 38.36 48.71 28.64
C ALA A 511 37.01 47.98 28.56
N ARG A 512 36.42 47.70 29.73
CA ARG A 512 35.11 47.10 29.87
C ARG A 512 34.08 48.05 29.29
N THR A 513 33.95 48.13 27.99
CA THR A 513 32.88 48.87 27.32
C THR A 513 31.58 48.11 27.64
N ARG A 514 30.65 48.82 28.24
CA ARG A 514 29.26 48.33 28.37
C ARG A 514 28.73 48.04 26.97
N ARG A 515 28.75 46.75 26.59
CA ARG A 515 28.20 46.35 25.30
C ARG A 515 26.66 46.38 25.38
N THR A 516 26.05 46.94 24.38
CA THR A 516 24.61 47.14 24.29
C THR A 516 23.92 45.90 23.68
N ILE A 517 22.63 45.81 23.82
CA ILE A 517 21.80 44.80 23.13
C ILE A 517 21.94 44.94 21.62
N GLY A 518 22.20 46.14 21.09
CA GLY A 518 22.48 46.42 19.70
C GLY A 518 23.74 45.65 19.19
N ASP A 519 24.78 45.57 20.01
CA ASP A 519 25.97 44.79 19.65
C ASP A 519 25.68 43.28 19.52
N ALA A 520 24.81 42.74 20.37
CA ALA A 520 24.40 41.34 20.30
C ALA A 520 23.56 41.11 19.03
N ARG A 521 22.64 42.00 18.68
CA ARG A 521 21.88 41.89 17.42
C ARG A 521 22.76 41.97 16.18
N ALA A 522 23.75 42.84 16.18
CA ALA A 522 24.70 42.98 15.08
C ALA A 522 25.50 41.67 14.88
N VAL A 523 25.83 40.95 15.97
CA VAL A 523 26.48 39.64 15.91
C VAL A 523 25.51 38.55 15.42
N LEU A 524 24.26 38.57 15.86
CA LEU A 524 23.23 37.66 15.40
C LEU A 524 22.97 37.73 13.90
N ALA A 525 23.10 38.94 13.31
CA ALA A 525 22.91 39.18 11.88
C ALA A 525 24.08 38.65 11.02
N GLN A 526 25.17 38.15 11.62
CA GLN A 526 26.32 37.63 10.84
C GLN A 526 25.99 36.24 10.26
N PRO A 527 26.35 35.96 9.01
CA PRO A 527 26.17 34.66 8.41
C PRO A 527 26.85 33.54 9.24
N GLY A 528 26.18 32.45 9.50
CA GLY A 528 26.66 31.29 10.25
C GLY A 528 26.52 31.40 11.78
N VAL A 529 26.32 32.58 12.35
CA VAL A 529 26.12 32.74 13.81
C VAL A 529 24.82 32.08 14.24
N ALA A 530 23.78 32.16 13.42
CA ALA A 530 22.50 31.47 13.63
C ALA A 530 22.71 29.98 13.92
N SER A 531 23.51 29.30 13.08
CA SER A 531 23.82 27.87 13.23
C SER A 531 24.65 27.55 14.49
N LEU A 532 25.47 28.49 14.96
CA LEU A 532 26.18 28.34 16.23
C LEU A 532 25.25 28.43 17.43
N LEU A 533 24.24 29.32 17.38
CA LEU A 533 23.29 29.48 18.48
C LEU A 533 22.36 28.29 18.64
N THR A 534 22.01 27.61 17.56
CA THR A 534 21.20 26.37 17.65
C THR A 534 21.96 25.26 18.37
N GLN A 535 23.30 25.30 18.39
CA GLN A 535 24.16 24.33 19.09
C GLN A 535 24.34 24.65 20.58
N ALA A 536 23.81 25.77 21.07
CA ALA A 536 23.91 26.09 22.51
C ALA A 536 23.08 25.14 23.39
N ALA A 537 22.00 24.60 22.84
CA ALA A 537 21.18 23.55 23.44
C ALA A 537 20.57 22.69 22.30
N PRO A 538 21.33 21.81 21.66
CA PRO A 538 20.90 21.14 20.42
C PRO A 538 19.70 20.22 20.62
N ASP A 539 19.63 19.51 21.76
CA ASP A 539 18.53 18.61 22.08
C ASP A 539 17.22 19.39 22.30
N ASP A 540 17.29 20.50 23.04
CA ASP A 540 16.13 21.36 23.27
C ASP A 540 15.70 22.06 21.98
N PHE A 541 16.64 22.50 21.15
CA PHE A 541 16.32 23.11 19.85
C PHE A 541 15.64 22.11 18.92
N THR A 542 16.10 20.85 18.90
CA THR A 542 15.49 19.77 18.12
C THR A 542 14.05 19.50 18.56
N LYS A 543 13.79 19.45 19.87
CA LYS A 543 12.44 19.30 20.42
C LYS A 543 11.53 20.47 20.03
N VAL A 544 12.05 21.71 20.13
CA VAL A 544 11.27 22.90 19.76
C VAL A 544 10.93 22.87 18.26
N THR A 545 11.90 22.60 17.38
CA THR A 545 11.64 22.56 15.93
C THR A 545 10.72 21.43 15.54
N ALA A 546 10.87 20.24 16.11
CA ALA A 546 9.99 19.09 15.84
C ALA A 546 8.53 19.38 16.22
N TRP A 547 8.32 20.02 17.39
CA TRP A 547 6.98 20.41 17.82
C TRP A 547 6.36 21.48 16.92
N LEU A 548 7.14 22.49 16.53
CA LEU A 548 6.69 23.54 15.60
C LEU A 548 6.39 22.95 14.19
N ASP A 549 7.16 21.98 13.75
CA ASP A 549 6.90 21.28 12.49
C ASP A 549 5.61 20.44 12.55
N ALA A 550 5.33 19.78 13.69
CA ALA A 550 4.06 19.12 13.92
C ALA A 550 2.88 20.12 13.89
N LEU A 551 3.05 21.32 14.49
CA LEU A 551 2.05 22.38 14.42
C LEU A 551 1.83 22.88 12.97
N ARG A 552 2.91 23.06 12.18
CA ARG A 552 2.82 23.44 10.75
C ARG A 552 2.10 22.39 9.92
N ARG A 553 2.31 21.10 10.19
CA ARG A 553 1.56 19.98 9.58
C ARG A 553 0.18 19.80 10.19
N LEU A 554 -0.26 20.75 11.03
CA LEU A 554 -1.59 20.76 11.67
C LEU A 554 -1.87 19.52 12.55
N GLU A 555 -0.82 18.79 12.97
CA GLU A 555 -0.94 17.52 13.73
C GLU A 555 -1.49 17.74 15.13
N LEU A 556 -1.21 18.90 15.73
CA LEU A 556 -1.62 19.24 17.09
C LEU A 556 -3.04 19.78 17.19
N LEU A 557 -3.74 19.92 16.06
CA LEU A 557 -5.07 20.49 15.99
C LEU A 557 -6.15 19.41 15.94
N SER A 558 -7.25 19.63 16.64
CA SER A 558 -8.44 18.79 16.53
C SER A 558 -9.18 19.04 15.21
N LEU A 559 -10.02 18.08 14.79
CA LEU A 559 -10.84 18.20 13.60
C LEU A 559 -11.71 19.47 13.61
N SER A 560 -12.24 19.86 14.76
CA SER A 560 -13.07 21.08 14.91
C SER A 560 -12.33 22.40 14.67
N HIS A 561 -10.99 22.40 14.80
CA HIS A 561 -10.18 23.56 14.36
C HIS A 561 -9.92 23.54 12.87
N LEU A 562 -9.82 22.33 12.27
CA LEU A 562 -9.57 22.16 10.83
C LEU A 562 -10.84 22.41 10.01
N VAL A 563 -11.97 21.88 10.48
CA VAL A 563 -13.31 22.00 9.86
C VAL A 563 -14.25 22.54 10.92
N PRO A 564 -14.38 23.89 11.04
CA PRO A 564 -15.21 24.52 12.09
C PRO A 564 -16.69 24.23 11.98
N ASP A 565 -17.20 24.03 10.76
CA ASP A 565 -18.59 23.66 10.50
C ASP A 565 -18.65 22.24 9.93
N PRO A 566 -19.25 21.26 10.66
CA PRO A 566 -19.37 19.89 10.19
C PRO A 566 -20.14 19.75 8.87
N SER A 567 -21.03 20.68 8.53
CA SER A 567 -21.79 20.65 7.26
C SER A 567 -20.90 20.82 6.03
N ALA A 568 -19.65 21.32 6.19
CA ALA A 568 -18.67 21.38 5.13
C ALA A 568 -18.11 20.01 4.73
N LEU A 569 -18.21 19.01 5.65
CA LEU A 569 -17.73 17.64 5.44
C LEU A 569 -18.82 16.63 5.79
N PRO A 570 -19.91 16.55 5.01
CA PRO A 570 -21.00 15.59 5.27
C PRO A 570 -20.51 14.15 5.12
N ALA A 571 -21.28 13.21 5.67
CA ALA A 571 -21.03 11.78 5.48
C ALA A 571 -21.06 11.41 3.99
N GLU A 572 -20.32 10.37 3.63
CA GLU A 572 -20.13 9.88 2.26
C GLU A 572 -19.73 11.00 1.30
N SER A 573 -18.66 11.73 1.67
CA SER A 573 -18.12 12.81 0.85
C SER A 573 -16.58 12.84 0.84
N ILE A 574 -16.05 13.36 -0.27
CA ILE A 574 -14.65 13.74 -0.41
C ILE A 574 -14.58 15.27 -0.62
N ARG A 575 -13.62 15.92 0.03
CA ARG A 575 -13.44 17.37 -0.04
C ARG A 575 -11.99 17.72 -0.29
N PHE A 576 -11.76 18.63 -1.22
CA PHE A 576 -10.46 19.25 -1.49
C PHE A 576 -10.41 20.63 -0.87
N ALA A 577 -9.29 20.94 -0.23
CA ALA A 577 -9.07 22.23 0.40
C ALA A 577 -7.67 22.76 0.08
N TYR A 578 -7.53 24.07 0.08
CA TYR A 578 -6.24 24.74 0.18
C TYR A 578 -5.87 24.88 1.65
N ILE A 579 -4.60 25.04 1.94
CA ILE A 579 -4.12 25.35 3.29
C ILE A 579 -3.64 26.78 3.32
N ASP A 580 -4.19 27.55 4.25
CA ASP A 580 -3.75 28.89 4.55
C ASP A 580 -2.44 28.86 5.34
N THR A 581 -1.34 29.15 4.65
CA THR A 581 -0.01 29.16 5.23
C THR A 581 0.18 30.28 6.25
N ASP A 582 -0.55 31.40 6.10
CA ASP A 582 -0.52 32.53 7.06
C ASP A 582 -1.23 32.14 8.37
N TRP A 583 -2.28 31.31 8.29
CA TRP A 583 -2.91 30.73 9.47
C TRP A 583 -1.92 29.85 10.27
N ALA A 584 -1.20 28.98 9.58
CA ALA A 584 -0.18 28.14 10.22
C ALA A 584 0.96 29.00 10.81
N ARG A 585 1.39 30.06 10.12
CA ARG A 585 2.38 31.00 10.62
C ARG A 585 1.90 31.71 11.88
N ALA A 586 0.68 32.23 11.89
CA ALA A 586 0.08 32.87 13.07
C ALA A 586 0.02 31.93 14.29
N ALA A 587 -0.27 30.65 14.07
CA ALA A 587 -0.24 29.64 15.13
C ALA A 587 1.19 29.43 15.67
N VAL A 588 2.20 29.37 14.80
CA VAL A 588 3.62 29.28 15.19
C VAL A 588 4.05 30.52 15.97
N ASP A 589 3.67 31.72 15.54
CA ASP A 589 3.95 32.96 16.27
C ASP A 589 3.32 32.95 17.67
N GLY A 590 2.07 32.46 17.76
CA GLY A 590 1.39 32.25 19.02
C GLY A 590 2.13 31.29 19.96
N ALA A 591 2.59 30.16 19.44
CA ALA A 591 3.38 29.19 20.21
C ALA A 591 4.70 29.79 20.71
N LEU A 592 5.37 30.53 19.87
CA LEU A 592 6.62 31.22 20.20
C LEU A 592 6.43 32.50 21.04
N SER A 593 5.22 32.95 21.29
CA SER A 593 4.93 34.11 22.16
C SER A 593 5.04 33.80 23.65
N ILE A 594 5.02 32.51 24.04
CA ILE A 594 5.11 32.11 25.45
C ILE A 594 6.50 32.41 26.04
N GLY A 595 6.55 32.84 27.28
CA GLY A 595 7.80 33.01 28.05
C GLY A 595 8.77 34.04 27.45
N VAL A 596 8.32 34.95 26.59
CA VAL A 596 9.13 36.07 26.10
C VAL A 596 9.38 37.02 27.24
N GLY A 597 10.62 37.11 27.69
CA GLY A 597 11.03 37.93 28.83
C GLY A 597 12.28 38.79 28.53
N HIS A 598 12.85 38.66 27.36
CA HIS A 598 14.05 39.37 26.95
C HIS A 598 13.97 39.85 25.50
N THR A 599 14.51 41.01 25.20
CA THR A 599 14.46 41.61 23.85
C THR A 599 15.11 40.79 22.75
N LEU A 600 16.05 39.87 23.09
CA LEU A 600 16.63 38.93 22.13
C LEU A 600 15.75 37.69 21.87
N ASP A 601 14.69 37.46 22.66
CA ASP A 601 13.86 36.27 22.49
C ASP A 601 13.13 36.25 21.15
N ALA A 602 12.71 37.40 20.66
CA ALA A 602 12.14 37.57 19.34
C ALA A 602 13.10 37.16 18.22
N ASP A 603 14.37 37.67 18.34
CA ASP A 603 15.43 37.33 17.37
C ASP A 603 15.80 35.82 17.42
N LEU A 604 15.82 35.20 18.61
CA LEU A 604 16.07 33.78 18.80
C LEU A 604 14.91 32.89 18.30
N ASN A 605 13.68 33.38 18.42
CA ASN A 605 12.53 32.70 17.89
C ASN A 605 12.61 32.54 16.36
N ALA A 606 13.19 33.53 15.65
CA ALA A 606 13.38 33.46 14.21
C ALA A 606 14.29 32.28 13.79
N LEU A 607 15.17 31.79 14.68
CA LEU A 607 15.99 30.62 14.41
C LEU A 607 15.17 29.31 14.38
N ALA A 608 14.09 29.27 15.15
CA ALA A 608 13.21 28.10 15.23
C ALA A 608 12.10 28.11 14.17
N THR A 609 11.88 29.22 13.47
CA THR A 609 10.84 29.34 12.45
C THR A 609 11.23 28.77 11.08
N GLY A 610 12.51 28.53 10.79
CA GLY A 610 12.98 27.88 9.57
C GLY A 610 12.82 26.35 9.68
N GLY A 611 11.70 25.82 9.29
CA GLY A 611 11.39 24.39 9.42
C GLY A 611 11.00 23.69 8.13
N GLY A 612 10.42 22.52 8.27
CA GLY A 612 9.99 21.67 7.18
C GLY A 612 8.91 22.28 6.28
N PRO A 613 8.53 21.59 5.21
CA PRO A 613 7.54 22.08 4.26
C PRO A 613 6.21 22.31 4.95
N VAL A 614 5.59 23.47 4.67
CA VAL A 614 4.21 23.74 5.05
C VAL A 614 3.32 23.15 3.98
N PRO A 615 2.33 22.31 4.34
CA PRO A 615 1.42 21.73 3.35
C PRO A 615 0.59 22.83 2.69
N LYS A 616 0.27 22.66 1.39
CA LYS A 616 -0.49 23.63 0.59
C LYS A 616 -1.89 23.14 0.23
N CYS A 617 -2.10 21.83 0.28
CA CYS A 617 -3.35 21.20 -0.13
C CYS A 617 -3.75 20.11 0.85
N ALA A 618 -5.06 19.92 1.01
CA ALA A 618 -5.66 18.88 1.82
C ALA A 618 -6.71 18.10 1.02
N VAL A 619 -6.82 16.80 1.30
CA VAL A 619 -7.94 15.96 0.92
C VAL A 619 -8.54 15.38 2.20
N LEU A 620 -9.85 15.57 2.37
CA LEU A 620 -10.63 14.97 3.46
C LEU A 620 -11.63 14.00 2.87
N ILE A 621 -11.68 12.81 3.44
CA ILE A 621 -12.64 11.76 3.10
C ILE A 621 -13.44 11.48 4.35
N ASN A 622 -14.76 11.62 4.28
CA ASN A 622 -15.69 11.20 5.34
C ASN A 622 -16.60 10.13 4.74
N SER A 623 -16.25 8.87 4.95
CA SER A 623 -16.93 7.75 4.30
C SER A 623 -16.74 6.46 5.06
N SER A 624 -17.72 5.57 4.97
CA SER A 624 -17.65 4.17 5.40
C SER A 624 -16.54 3.38 4.68
N LEU A 625 -16.00 3.89 3.56
CA LEU A 625 -14.84 3.33 2.89
C LEU A 625 -13.60 3.30 3.80
N VAL A 626 -13.41 4.32 4.66
CA VAL A 626 -12.22 4.43 5.52
C VAL A 626 -12.08 3.27 6.51
N PRO A 627 -13.10 2.91 7.32
CA PRO A 627 -13.01 1.78 8.24
C PRO A 627 -13.04 0.42 7.54
N ASN A 628 -13.77 0.28 6.42
CA ASN A 628 -13.92 -0.99 5.73
C ASN A 628 -12.69 -1.36 4.88
N TRP A 629 -11.95 -0.36 4.38
CA TRP A 629 -10.68 -0.54 3.64
C TRP A 629 -9.57 0.31 4.25
N PRO A 630 -9.06 -0.02 5.45
CA PRO A 630 -8.07 0.79 6.16
C PRO A 630 -6.73 0.91 5.42
N ASN A 631 -6.44 -0.02 4.52
CA ASN A 631 -5.22 -0.04 3.70
C ASN A 631 -5.42 0.55 2.29
N THR A 632 -6.50 1.30 2.06
CA THR A 632 -6.74 2.00 0.79
C THR A 632 -5.55 2.86 0.40
N ILE A 633 -5.08 2.68 -0.84
CA ILE A 633 -4.00 3.47 -1.41
C ILE A 633 -4.57 4.80 -1.88
N ALA A 634 -3.98 5.88 -1.40
CA ALA A 634 -4.31 7.24 -1.81
C ALA A 634 -3.11 7.86 -2.53
N THR A 635 -3.23 8.07 -3.83
CA THR A 635 -2.16 8.64 -4.66
C THR A 635 -2.59 10.00 -5.18
N ALA A 636 -1.75 11.00 -4.99
CA ALA A 636 -1.99 12.34 -5.52
C ALA A 636 -0.97 12.67 -6.62
N TYR A 637 -1.37 13.52 -7.55
CA TYR A 637 -0.52 13.91 -8.68
C TYR A 637 -0.52 15.41 -8.88
N GLN A 638 0.65 15.94 -9.29
CA GLN A 638 0.81 17.26 -9.85
C GLN A 638 1.36 17.10 -11.28
N GLY A 639 0.53 17.36 -12.28
CA GLY A 639 0.83 16.95 -13.65
C GLY A 639 0.96 15.45 -13.79
N SER A 640 2.14 14.97 -14.15
CA SER A 640 2.49 13.53 -14.24
C SER A 640 3.11 12.97 -12.97
N ASP A 641 3.58 13.82 -12.07
CA ASP A 641 4.41 13.42 -10.94
C ASP A 641 3.55 13.08 -9.72
N ALA A 642 3.83 11.93 -9.11
CA ALA A 642 3.18 11.54 -7.86
C ALA A 642 3.72 12.38 -6.70
N VAL A 643 2.81 12.83 -5.83
CA VAL A 643 3.11 13.67 -4.67
C VAL A 643 2.80 12.89 -3.39
N GLU A 644 3.82 12.66 -2.58
CA GLU A 644 3.66 11.99 -1.29
C GLU A 644 2.99 12.91 -0.26
N PRO A 645 2.06 12.41 0.55
CA PRO A 645 1.45 13.19 1.62
C PRO A 645 2.47 13.45 2.74
N VAL A 646 2.52 14.67 3.26
CA VAL A 646 3.29 15.01 4.47
C VAL A 646 2.58 14.60 5.75
N ARG A 647 1.29 14.33 5.66
CA ARG A 647 0.47 13.79 6.75
C ARG A 647 -0.66 12.95 6.18
N ASP A 648 -0.89 11.79 6.80
CA ASP A 648 -2.03 10.90 6.57
C ASP A 648 -2.55 10.47 7.94
N THR A 649 -3.78 10.83 8.28
CA THR A 649 -4.33 10.63 9.64
C THR A 649 -5.82 10.37 9.56
N VAL A 650 -6.30 9.44 10.39
CA VAL A 650 -7.72 9.16 10.54
C VAL A 650 -8.23 9.80 11.84
N PHE A 651 -9.32 10.55 11.75
CA PHE A 651 -10.05 11.11 12.88
C PHE A 651 -11.32 10.28 13.14
N GLY A 652 -11.47 9.77 14.35
CA GLY A 652 -12.55 8.83 14.65
C GLY A 652 -12.37 7.53 13.86
N THR A 653 -13.42 7.09 13.17
CA THR A 653 -13.42 5.86 12.35
C THR A 653 -13.57 6.15 10.84
N GLU A 654 -14.21 7.25 10.47
CA GLU A 654 -14.68 7.47 9.10
C GLU A 654 -13.99 8.65 8.36
N ILE A 655 -13.22 9.49 9.07
CA ILE A 655 -12.64 10.70 8.48
C ILE A 655 -11.14 10.52 8.30
N ARG A 656 -10.68 10.46 7.04
CA ARG A 656 -9.26 10.44 6.68
C ARG A 656 -8.84 11.81 6.16
N LEU A 657 -7.74 12.33 6.68
CA LEU A 657 -7.12 13.60 6.26
C LEU A 657 -5.75 13.32 5.67
N LEU A 658 -5.55 13.77 4.44
CA LEU A 658 -4.24 13.75 3.77
C LEU A 658 -3.82 15.20 3.49
N LEU A 659 -2.57 15.55 3.84
CA LEU A 659 -1.99 16.88 3.56
C LEU A 659 -0.82 16.71 2.59
N TYR A 660 -0.77 17.59 1.58
CA TYR A 660 0.24 17.56 0.53
C TYR A 660 1.08 18.83 0.53
N PRO A 661 2.41 18.73 0.23
CA PRO A 661 3.32 19.88 0.21
C PRO A 661 3.05 20.80 -0.98
N GLU A 662 2.42 20.28 -2.03
CA GLU A 662 2.06 21.00 -3.23
C GLU A 662 0.55 20.93 -3.51
N VAL A 663 0.07 21.82 -4.38
CA VAL A 663 -1.30 21.77 -4.85
C VAL A 663 -1.43 20.68 -5.89
N ILE A 664 -2.23 19.65 -5.59
CA ILE A 664 -2.44 18.49 -6.47
C ILE A 664 -3.48 18.81 -7.55
N ASP A 665 -3.38 18.17 -8.71
CA ASP A 665 -4.33 18.28 -9.83
C ASP A 665 -5.30 17.10 -9.88
N ARG A 666 -4.81 15.93 -9.50
CA ARG A 666 -5.54 14.65 -9.53
C ARG A 666 -5.30 13.86 -8.26
N PHE A 667 -6.31 13.17 -7.82
CA PHE A 667 -6.27 12.29 -6.66
C PHE A 667 -6.91 10.95 -7.02
N GLU A 668 -6.32 9.85 -6.58
CA GLU A 668 -6.76 8.50 -6.85
C GLU A 668 -6.87 7.70 -5.55
N LEU A 669 -8.01 7.07 -5.36
CA LEU A 669 -8.24 6.06 -4.33
C LEU A 669 -8.25 4.69 -5.00
N ALA A 670 -7.44 3.78 -4.51
CA ALA A 670 -7.37 2.42 -5.02
C ALA A 670 -7.43 1.39 -3.89
N GLU A 671 -8.00 0.24 -4.18
CA GLU A 671 -7.87 -0.92 -3.30
C GLU A 671 -6.39 -1.32 -3.15
N PRO A 672 -6.01 -1.87 -1.99
CA PRO A 672 -4.68 -2.42 -1.84
C PRO A 672 -4.45 -3.56 -2.84
N PRO A 673 -3.23 -3.70 -3.40
CA PRO A 673 -2.94 -4.75 -4.36
C PRO A 673 -3.09 -6.12 -3.70
N ARG A 674 -3.98 -6.95 -4.24
CA ARG A 674 -4.25 -8.33 -3.78
C ARG A 674 -3.44 -9.38 -4.57
N GLY A 675 -2.61 -8.96 -5.51
CA GLY A 675 -2.01 -9.83 -6.52
C GLY A 675 -2.99 -10.10 -7.67
N LEU A 676 -2.70 -11.13 -8.48
CA LEU A 676 -3.63 -11.57 -9.52
C LEU A 676 -4.66 -12.52 -8.90
N CYS A 677 -5.85 -11.99 -8.66
CA CYS A 677 -7.02 -12.75 -8.22
C CYS A 677 -7.93 -13.03 -9.42
N PHE A 678 -8.70 -14.11 -9.34
CA PHE A 678 -9.69 -14.48 -10.35
C PHE A 678 -11.07 -14.36 -9.75
N GLY A 679 -12.00 -13.73 -10.47
CA GLY A 679 -13.35 -13.56 -9.96
C GLY A 679 -14.15 -12.53 -10.73
N LEU A 680 -15.06 -11.90 -10.01
CA LEU A 680 -15.92 -10.82 -10.47
C LEU A 680 -15.56 -9.55 -9.70
N SER A 681 -15.83 -8.40 -10.30
CA SER A 681 -15.81 -7.13 -9.58
C SER A 681 -16.89 -7.08 -8.51
N ASP A 682 -16.79 -6.13 -7.58
CA ASP A 682 -17.79 -5.91 -6.51
C ASP A 682 -19.24 -5.76 -7.00
N ILE A 683 -19.41 -5.28 -8.22
CA ILE A 683 -20.72 -5.16 -8.88
C ILE A 683 -21.14 -6.43 -9.64
N GLY A 684 -20.42 -7.53 -9.49
CA GLY A 684 -20.74 -8.80 -10.13
C GLY A 684 -20.52 -8.83 -11.64
N THR A 685 -19.53 -8.11 -12.16
CA THR A 685 -19.16 -8.06 -13.58
C THR A 685 -17.70 -8.47 -13.80
N ILE A 686 -17.35 -8.75 -15.04
CA ILE A 686 -15.98 -8.95 -15.50
C ILE A 686 -15.55 -7.70 -16.25
N GLU A 687 -14.35 -7.18 -15.98
CA GLU A 687 -13.72 -6.18 -16.82
C GLU A 687 -13.13 -6.87 -18.05
N LEU A 688 -13.79 -6.70 -19.22
CA LEU A 688 -13.26 -7.24 -20.47
C LEU A 688 -11.90 -6.64 -20.80
N ARG A 689 -10.97 -7.49 -21.18
CA ARG A 689 -9.59 -7.11 -21.54
C ARG A 689 -9.26 -7.51 -22.95
N GLN A 690 -8.60 -6.64 -23.68
CA GLN A 690 -8.21 -6.91 -25.07
C GLN A 690 -7.31 -8.16 -25.15
N ILE A 691 -7.65 -9.08 -26.07
CA ILE A 691 -6.99 -10.39 -26.22
C ILE A 691 -6.02 -10.47 -27.39
N THR A 692 -5.96 -9.44 -28.24
CA THR A 692 -5.12 -9.42 -29.45
C THR A 692 -4.51 -8.03 -29.70
N GLY A 693 -3.40 -7.97 -30.46
CA GLY A 693 -2.74 -6.72 -30.84
C GLY A 693 -1.79 -6.19 -29.79
N ASP A 694 -1.39 -4.93 -29.93
CA ASP A 694 -0.39 -4.29 -29.07
C ASP A 694 -0.93 -3.85 -27.68
N ARG A 695 -2.23 -3.99 -27.49
CA ARG A 695 -2.94 -3.59 -26.26
C ARG A 695 -3.55 -4.77 -25.49
N ILE A 696 -2.93 -5.94 -25.58
CA ILE A 696 -3.39 -7.11 -24.80
C ILE A 696 -3.42 -6.74 -23.30
N GLY A 697 -4.53 -7.07 -22.62
CA GLY A 697 -4.75 -6.78 -21.22
C GLY A 697 -5.37 -5.41 -20.91
N HIS A 698 -5.46 -4.50 -21.88
CA HIS A 698 -6.14 -3.22 -21.66
C HIS A 698 -7.66 -3.40 -21.52
N PRO A 699 -8.31 -2.64 -20.63
CA PRO A 699 -9.75 -2.72 -20.41
C PRO A 699 -10.53 -2.31 -21.66
N MET A 700 -11.63 -3.02 -21.90
CA MET A 700 -12.56 -2.79 -23.02
C MET A 700 -13.99 -2.41 -22.54
N GLY A 701 -14.25 -2.51 -21.25
CA GLY A 701 -15.55 -2.27 -20.63
C GLY A 701 -16.04 -3.46 -19.82
N GLU A 702 -17.21 -3.32 -19.21
CA GLU A 702 -17.79 -4.33 -18.34
C GLU A 702 -18.56 -5.41 -19.10
N PHE A 703 -18.52 -6.63 -18.58
CA PHE A 703 -19.28 -7.76 -19.09
C PHE A 703 -19.98 -8.53 -17.94
N PRO A 704 -21.24 -8.89 -18.06
CA PRO A 704 -22.14 -8.51 -19.15
C PRO A 704 -22.41 -6.99 -19.18
N PRO A 705 -22.64 -6.42 -20.39
CA PRO A 705 -22.98 -5.00 -20.47
C PRO A 705 -24.28 -4.74 -19.69
N PRO A 706 -24.41 -3.57 -19.06
CA PRO A 706 -25.54 -3.26 -18.20
C PRO A 706 -26.87 -3.38 -18.95
N PRO A 707 -27.81 -4.22 -18.48
CA PRO A 707 -29.19 -4.10 -18.88
C PRO A 707 -29.84 -2.92 -18.14
N PRO A 708 -30.96 -2.40 -18.58
CA PRO A 708 -31.75 -1.53 -17.72
C PRO A 708 -32.19 -2.34 -16.48
N ALA A 709 -31.65 -1.99 -15.32
CA ALA A 709 -32.10 -2.31 -13.96
C ALA A 709 -32.37 -3.79 -13.59
N ASP A 710 -31.38 -4.70 -13.68
CA ASP A 710 -31.52 -6.02 -13.03
C ASP A 710 -30.17 -6.51 -12.46
N ASP A 711 -30.12 -6.80 -11.14
CA ASP A 711 -28.92 -7.23 -10.40
C ASP A 711 -28.48 -8.68 -10.69
N SER A 712 -29.14 -9.39 -11.59
CA SER A 712 -28.87 -10.81 -11.87
C SER A 712 -27.94 -11.06 -13.08
N ARG A 713 -27.18 -10.06 -13.52
CA ARG A 713 -26.44 -10.05 -14.79
C ARG A 713 -25.53 -11.26 -14.99
N PHE A 714 -24.72 -11.59 -13.98
CA PHE A 714 -23.78 -12.68 -14.07
C PHE A 714 -24.38 -14.04 -13.69
N ARG A 715 -25.47 -14.06 -12.88
CA ARG A 715 -26.10 -15.32 -12.40
C ARG A 715 -26.53 -16.26 -13.50
N ARG A 716 -26.82 -15.77 -14.71
CA ARG A 716 -27.16 -16.62 -15.87
C ARG A 716 -26.01 -17.56 -16.28
N PHE A 717 -24.76 -17.21 -15.96
CA PHE A 717 -23.59 -18.03 -16.23
C PHE A 717 -23.26 -19.00 -15.08
N LEU A 718 -24.09 -19.06 -14.05
CA LEU A 718 -24.00 -20.09 -13.02
C LEU A 718 -24.88 -21.28 -13.42
N ARG A 719 -24.45 -22.48 -13.03
CA ARG A 719 -25.25 -23.69 -13.20
C ARG A 719 -26.54 -23.56 -12.39
N PRO A 720 -27.67 -24.17 -12.85
CA PRO A 720 -28.92 -24.19 -12.08
C PRO A 720 -28.70 -24.77 -10.67
N GLY A 721 -29.27 -24.12 -9.66
CA GLY A 721 -29.21 -24.50 -8.23
C GLY A 721 -28.43 -23.50 -7.38
N ASP A 722 -28.50 -23.65 -6.05
CA ASP A 722 -27.95 -22.68 -5.08
C ASP A 722 -26.49 -23.01 -4.69
N ARG A 723 -25.67 -23.48 -5.64
CA ARG A 723 -24.30 -23.91 -5.34
C ARG A 723 -23.21 -22.99 -5.86
N ASP A 724 -23.58 -21.90 -6.55
CA ASP A 724 -22.69 -20.86 -7.09
C ASP A 724 -21.57 -21.42 -8.00
N VAL A 725 -21.89 -22.46 -8.77
CA VAL A 725 -20.94 -23.11 -9.69
C VAL A 725 -21.01 -22.45 -11.06
N LEU A 726 -19.88 -22.02 -11.57
CA LEU A 726 -19.73 -21.37 -12.87
C LEU A 726 -19.97 -22.39 -14.01
N ASN A 727 -20.81 -22.02 -14.98
CA ASN A 727 -20.99 -22.72 -16.24
C ASN A 727 -19.95 -22.17 -17.26
N VAL A 728 -18.79 -22.75 -17.27
CA VAL A 728 -17.66 -22.25 -18.08
C VAL A 728 -17.87 -22.52 -19.57
N ASP A 729 -18.12 -23.78 -19.97
CA ASP A 729 -18.37 -24.20 -21.36
C ASP A 729 -19.41 -25.35 -21.43
N GLY A 730 -20.39 -25.36 -20.52
CA GLY A 730 -21.45 -26.35 -20.48
C GLY A 730 -22.61 -26.02 -21.41
N THR A 731 -23.74 -26.72 -21.20
CA THR A 731 -24.98 -26.47 -21.93
C THR A 731 -25.72 -25.23 -21.39
N GLY A 732 -26.42 -24.52 -22.26
CA GLY A 732 -27.14 -23.29 -21.91
C GLY A 732 -26.27 -22.03 -21.99
N ASP A 733 -26.51 -21.07 -21.11
CA ASP A 733 -25.73 -19.84 -21.03
C ASP A 733 -24.36 -20.11 -20.40
N ALA A 734 -23.34 -20.39 -21.22
CA ALA A 734 -21.99 -20.63 -20.79
C ALA A 734 -21.10 -19.40 -21.01
N LEU A 735 -20.13 -19.22 -20.11
CA LEU A 735 -19.33 -18.00 -20.05
C LEU A 735 -18.35 -17.90 -21.23
N VAL A 736 -17.63 -18.97 -21.59
CA VAL A 736 -16.66 -18.97 -22.69
C VAL A 736 -17.27 -18.62 -24.05
N PRO A 737 -18.41 -19.21 -24.47
CA PRO A 737 -19.13 -18.78 -25.67
C PRO A 737 -19.50 -17.31 -25.66
N ALA A 738 -20.04 -16.84 -24.52
CA ALA A 738 -20.47 -15.45 -24.36
C ALA A 738 -19.30 -14.47 -24.44
N LEU A 739 -18.18 -14.74 -23.76
CA LEU A 739 -16.94 -13.95 -23.88
C LEU A 739 -16.38 -13.98 -25.29
N SER A 740 -16.38 -15.15 -25.96
CA SER A 740 -15.92 -15.27 -27.35
C SER A 740 -16.72 -14.37 -28.28
N THR A 741 -18.05 -14.30 -28.09
CA THR A 741 -18.95 -13.41 -28.82
C THR A 741 -18.66 -11.94 -28.50
N ALA A 742 -18.44 -11.59 -27.22
CA ALA A 742 -18.10 -10.22 -26.81
C ALA A 742 -16.80 -9.73 -27.45
N HIS A 743 -15.85 -10.65 -27.70
CA HIS A 743 -14.62 -10.34 -28.44
C HIS A 743 -14.75 -10.41 -29.98
N GLY A 744 -15.96 -10.58 -30.50
CA GLY A 744 -16.22 -10.61 -31.94
C GLY A 744 -15.61 -11.84 -32.66
N LEU A 745 -15.38 -12.94 -31.95
CA LEU A 745 -14.93 -14.18 -32.56
C LEU A 745 -16.09 -14.81 -33.38
N THR A 746 -15.79 -15.25 -34.59
CA THR A 746 -16.79 -15.88 -35.48
C THR A 746 -17.29 -17.20 -34.91
N GLU A 747 -18.50 -17.64 -35.35
CA GLU A 747 -19.10 -18.92 -34.92
C GLU A 747 -18.10 -20.09 -34.95
N GLY A 748 -18.03 -20.82 -33.83
CA GLY A 748 -17.14 -21.96 -33.65
C GLY A 748 -15.72 -21.65 -33.16
N ARG A 749 -15.32 -20.37 -33.15
CA ARG A 749 -14.05 -19.97 -32.51
C ARG A 749 -14.28 -19.63 -31.03
N ARG A 750 -13.42 -20.17 -30.17
CA ARG A 750 -13.44 -19.94 -28.72
C ARG A 750 -12.20 -19.15 -28.30
N ILE A 751 -12.31 -18.37 -27.23
CA ILE A 751 -11.15 -17.86 -26.53
C ILE A 751 -10.34 -19.03 -25.96
N SER A 752 -9.04 -18.89 -25.85
CA SER A 752 -8.15 -19.91 -25.26
C SER A 752 -8.20 -19.87 -23.71
N SER A 753 -7.59 -20.86 -23.06
CA SER A 753 -7.52 -20.90 -21.59
C SER A 753 -6.74 -19.71 -21.01
N ALA A 754 -5.64 -19.31 -21.65
CA ALA A 754 -4.90 -18.12 -21.28
C ALA A 754 -5.72 -16.83 -21.44
N GLN A 755 -6.48 -16.74 -22.55
CA GLN A 755 -7.37 -15.62 -22.79
C GLN A 755 -8.55 -15.60 -21.79
N PHE A 756 -9.10 -16.77 -21.46
CA PHE A 756 -10.14 -16.88 -20.43
C PHE A 756 -9.62 -16.44 -19.06
N ALA A 757 -8.44 -16.92 -18.65
CA ALA A 757 -7.80 -16.49 -17.40
C ALA A 757 -7.59 -14.97 -17.36
N LEU A 758 -7.16 -14.37 -18.48
CA LEU A 758 -7.00 -12.91 -18.61
C LEU A 758 -8.32 -12.16 -18.38
N GLN A 759 -9.46 -12.71 -18.85
CA GLN A 759 -10.78 -12.09 -18.61
C GLN A 759 -11.23 -12.19 -17.16
N MET A 760 -10.89 -13.29 -16.49
CA MET A 760 -11.30 -13.56 -15.11
C MET A 760 -10.44 -12.84 -14.06
N ILE A 761 -9.44 -12.06 -14.46
CA ILE A 761 -8.63 -11.28 -13.51
C ILE A 761 -9.51 -10.20 -12.87
N ASP A 762 -9.69 -10.30 -11.56
CA ASP A 762 -10.22 -9.25 -10.74
C ASP A 762 -9.08 -8.27 -10.38
N ALA A 763 -9.11 -7.08 -11.01
CA ALA A 763 -8.13 -6.04 -10.73
C ALA A 763 -8.59 -5.19 -9.55
N PRO A 764 -7.66 -4.73 -8.68
CA PRO A 764 -8.00 -3.76 -7.66
C PRO A 764 -8.71 -2.55 -8.29
N GLN A 765 -9.84 -2.17 -7.72
CA GLN A 765 -10.60 -1.03 -8.22
C GLN A 765 -9.93 0.27 -7.83
N ALA A 766 -10.01 1.26 -8.69
CA ALA A 766 -9.49 2.59 -8.46
C ALA A 766 -10.47 3.65 -8.94
N GLN A 767 -10.64 4.70 -8.13
CA GLN A 767 -11.44 5.86 -8.48
C GLN A 767 -10.58 7.09 -8.55
N THR A 768 -10.62 7.78 -9.69
CA THR A 768 -9.89 9.03 -9.91
C THR A 768 -10.79 10.24 -9.70
N PHE A 769 -10.26 11.23 -9.03
CA PHE A 769 -10.89 12.54 -8.79
C PHE A 769 -10.03 13.61 -9.41
N SER A 770 -10.62 14.47 -10.24
CA SER A 770 -9.98 15.71 -10.66
C SER A 770 -10.26 16.78 -9.60
N ARG A 771 -9.23 17.51 -9.21
CA ARG A 771 -9.40 18.59 -8.25
C ARG A 771 -10.24 19.71 -8.86
N PRO A 772 -11.23 20.25 -8.13
CA PRO A 772 -12.11 21.32 -8.59
C PRO A 772 -11.42 22.69 -8.68
#